data_8e2b9ddd8920aa3bf2579815ee332490
#
_entry.id   8e2b9ddd8920aa3bf2579815ee332490
#
_cell.length_a   1.000
_cell.length_b   1.000
_cell.length_c   1.000
_cell.angle_alpha   90.00
_cell.angle_beta   90.00
_cell.angle_gamma   90.00
#
_symmetry.space_group_name_H-M   'P 1'
#
loop_
_entity.id
_entity.type
_entity.pdbx_description
1 polymer ?
#
loop_
_entity_poly.entity_id
_entity_poly.type
_entity_poly.pdbx_seq_one_letter_code
_entity_poly.pdbx_strand_id
1 'polypeptide(L)'
;MVTGASSESPIEAKKSKSKTPRKPKDSVLKQSKLFSSLTLSAICRSYNNTVFNCFTCLKCGEFRLFFAESPAEFFAENKNIAGFDNPGKCLYTTVRELVENSLDSAESISELPVVEITIEEIGRSKFNSMIGLVDRERVDEELYDDFESSKDREKRLAKEARTQEIQAKNAALGRKVKESVAPKGIKGRAEASFYRVTCKDNGRGMPHDEIPNMFGRVLSGTKYGLKQTRGKFGLGAKMALIWSKMSTGLPIEISSSMKGNNYLSYCKLDIDIHRNIPHVHLHETRDNKERWHGAEIQVVIEGNWTTYRSKILHYMRQIAVITPYAQFLFKFVSDTADKNVTVRFARRTDVMPPVPLETKYHPSAVDLLLIKRLISETSKQTLMQFLQHEFVNIGKSLAERLIGEMGPDFSPKMAVKSLTSQQIVRIHQLFRQAKFDDPTGDCLSPAGEYNLRLGITKELHPDMVATYSGSAQVFEGHPFIVEAGVSVGGKDVKQGLNIFRFANRIPLLFEQGADVVTRTALKRINWNSYKINQTQDKIGVFVSIVSTKIPFKGTGKEYIGDDISEIASAVKSAIQQCCNQLKSKIVKKIQARQQQERKRNLSKYIPNATDALYEVLKEMAQSDASKRKRNGAEDAEVLKKVSAHLITQDTLKEKLAQHVEQVDYEMALEYATQSGVSEEPRESLYIHPLDHEDKKFVDFHSPCFVFRLFQ
;
A
#
# COMPACT_ATOMS: atom_id res chain seq x y z
N MET A 1 -25.11 -56.43 -5.87
CA MET A 1 -25.26 -57.35 -4.76
C MET A 1 -24.93 -56.59 -3.48
N VAL A 2 -25.96 -56.41 -2.70
CA VAL A 2 -26.15 -56.61 -1.28
C VAL A 2 -25.46 -55.55 -0.41
N THR A 3 -26.17 -54.56 0.06
CA THR A 3 -27.10 -54.36 1.20
C THR A 3 -26.40 -54.21 2.54
N GLY A 4 -26.82 -53.20 3.24
CA GLY A 4 -27.11 -53.14 4.65
C GLY A 4 -26.71 -51.78 5.27
N ALA A 5 -27.54 -50.87 5.47
CA ALA A 5 -28.59 -50.64 6.48
C ALA A 5 -28.04 -50.06 7.79
N SER A 6 -28.31 -48.81 7.96
CA SER A 6 -29.07 -48.06 8.97
C SER A 6 -28.78 -48.27 10.46
N SER A 7 -28.59 -47.20 11.19
CA SER A 7 -29.33 -46.94 12.45
C SER A 7 -29.38 -45.45 12.78
N GLU A 8 -30.58 -44.92 12.73
CA GLU A 8 -30.99 -43.63 13.27
C GLU A 8 -31.17 -43.76 14.80
N SER A 9 -30.88 -42.69 15.53
CA SER A 9 -31.49 -42.46 16.83
C SER A 9 -31.87 -40.98 16.98
N PRO A 10 -33.00 -40.66 17.62
CA PRO A 10 -33.69 -39.37 17.47
C PRO A 10 -33.24 -38.32 18.50
N ILE A 11 -33.12 -37.09 18.06
CA ILE A 11 -32.91 -35.93 18.95
C ILE A 11 -34.26 -35.24 19.17
N GLU A 12 -34.63 -35.13 20.44
CA GLU A 12 -35.85 -34.50 20.94
C GLU A 12 -35.97 -33.03 20.55
N ALA A 13 -37.11 -32.66 19.99
CA ALA A 13 -37.51 -31.29 19.68
C ALA A 13 -38.07 -30.59 20.93
N LYS A 14 -37.40 -29.58 21.45
CA LYS A 14 -37.95 -28.64 22.42
C LYS A 14 -38.90 -27.65 21.71
N LYS A 15 -40.19 -27.72 22.05
CA LYS A 15 -41.25 -26.80 21.66
C LYS A 15 -40.97 -25.38 22.17
N SER A 16 -40.78 -24.39 21.28
CA SER A 16 -40.82 -22.98 21.59
C SER A 16 -42.26 -22.46 21.38
N LYS A 17 -42.82 -21.85 22.46
CA LYS A 17 -44.17 -21.25 22.47
C LYS A 17 -44.21 -20.05 21.53
N SER A 18 -45.09 -20.06 20.55
CA SER A 18 -45.50 -18.96 19.70
C SER A 18 -46.24 -17.87 20.49
N LYS A 19 -45.73 -16.65 20.47
CA LYS A 19 -46.48 -15.45 20.92
C LYS A 19 -47.25 -14.89 19.71
N THR A 20 -48.54 -14.88 19.81
CA THR A 20 -49.48 -14.22 18.90
C THR A 20 -49.27 -12.69 18.83
N PRO A 21 -49.36 -12.06 17.66
CA PRO A 21 -49.21 -10.62 17.52
C PRO A 21 -50.47 -9.88 18.00
N ARG A 22 -50.28 -8.87 18.84
CA ARG A 22 -51.33 -7.94 19.24
C ARG A 22 -51.70 -7.02 18.07
N LYS A 23 -53.00 -6.90 17.79
CA LYS A 23 -53.57 -5.89 16.85
C LYS A 23 -53.30 -4.47 17.36
N PRO A 24 -52.92 -3.51 16.46
CA PRO A 24 -52.88 -2.09 16.84
C PRO A 24 -54.25 -1.50 17.06
N LYS A 25 -54.37 -0.63 18.06
CA LYS A 25 -55.59 0.08 18.40
C LYS A 25 -55.86 1.19 17.37
N ASP A 26 -57.11 1.22 16.88
CA ASP A 26 -57.70 2.28 16.07
C ASP A 26 -57.76 3.62 16.84
N SER A 27 -56.77 4.49 16.67
CA SER A 27 -56.87 5.87 17.14
C SER A 27 -56.16 6.92 16.27
N VAL A 28 -55.76 6.59 15.02
CA VAL A 28 -55.09 7.54 14.11
C VAL A 28 -55.93 7.84 12.83
N LEU A 29 -57.14 7.35 12.74
CA LEU A 29 -57.93 7.47 11.50
C LEU A 29 -58.99 8.62 11.52
N LYS A 30 -58.73 9.72 12.27
CA LYS A 30 -59.68 10.87 12.26
C LYS A 30 -59.07 12.24 11.97
N GLN A 31 -57.81 12.33 11.51
CA GLN A 31 -57.20 13.63 11.13
C GLN A 31 -56.80 13.82 9.67
N SER A 32 -57.17 12.92 8.78
CA SER A 32 -56.73 12.98 7.35
C SER A 32 -57.79 13.47 6.34
N LYS A 33 -58.85 14.21 6.77
CA LYS A 33 -59.87 14.70 5.83
C LYS A 33 -60.00 16.22 5.78
N LEU A 34 -58.95 17.01 6.05
CA LEU A 34 -59.01 18.46 5.87
C LEU A 34 -57.69 19.06 5.41
N PHE A 35 -57.20 18.61 4.25
CA PHE A 35 -56.25 19.40 3.51
C PHE A 35 -56.81 19.59 2.08
N SER A 36 -57.45 20.75 1.85
CA SER A 36 -57.97 21.17 0.55
C SER A 36 -56.82 21.49 -0.41
N SER A 37 -57.09 21.33 -1.72
CA SER A 37 -56.16 21.51 -2.84
C SER A 37 -55.48 22.88 -2.95
N LEU A 38 -55.87 23.85 -2.13
CA LEU A 38 -55.29 25.20 -2.10
C LEU A 38 -54.01 25.31 -1.26
N THR A 39 -53.75 24.40 -0.30
CA THR A 39 -52.55 24.39 0.52
C THR A 39 -51.33 23.77 -0.17
N LEU A 40 -51.54 22.84 -1.13
CA LEU A 40 -50.45 22.22 -1.87
C LEU A 40 -49.74 23.17 -2.84
N SER A 41 -50.48 24.13 -3.43
CA SER A 41 -49.86 25.13 -4.33
C SER A 41 -49.04 26.20 -3.55
N ALA A 42 -49.33 26.40 -2.28
CA ALA A 42 -48.56 27.29 -1.39
C ALA A 42 -47.29 26.66 -0.86
N ILE A 43 -47.33 25.34 -0.57
CA ILE A 43 -46.16 24.57 -0.14
C ILE A 43 -45.13 24.42 -1.30
N CYS A 44 -45.60 24.19 -2.55
CA CYS A 44 -44.74 24.11 -3.72
C CYS A 44 -44.07 25.44 -4.09
N ARG A 45 -44.61 26.62 -3.70
CA ARG A 45 -43.97 27.92 -3.94
C ARG A 45 -42.95 28.32 -2.87
N SER A 46 -42.94 27.68 -1.72
CA SER A 46 -42.01 27.98 -0.61
C SER A 46 -40.66 27.24 -0.74
N TYR A 47 -40.58 26.19 -1.57
CA TYR A 47 -39.34 25.44 -1.79
C TYR A 47 -38.82 25.65 -3.22
N ASN A 48 -38.14 26.76 -3.41
CA ASN A 48 -37.39 27.02 -4.64
C ASN A 48 -36.25 25.98 -4.81
N ASN A 49 -36.31 25.21 -5.89
CA ASN A 49 -35.24 24.38 -6.47
C ASN A 49 -34.95 22.98 -5.87
N THR A 50 -35.91 22.29 -5.33
CA THR A 50 -35.79 20.84 -5.23
C THR A 50 -36.66 20.20 -6.33
N VAL A 51 -36.07 19.36 -7.21
CA VAL A 51 -36.79 18.69 -8.29
C VAL A 51 -37.70 17.63 -7.66
N PHE A 52 -38.98 17.95 -7.46
CA PHE A 52 -40.00 17.00 -7.04
C PHE A 52 -40.53 16.26 -8.24
N ASN A 53 -40.21 14.99 -8.41
CA ASN A 53 -40.93 14.10 -9.32
C ASN A 53 -42.14 13.54 -8.59
N CYS A 54 -43.30 14.15 -8.83
CA CYS A 54 -44.57 13.68 -8.31
C CYS A 54 -45.19 12.68 -9.29
N PHE A 55 -45.17 11.38 -8.93
CA PHE A 55 -45.90 10.35 -9.67
C PHE A 55 -47.22 10.06 -8.97
N THR A 56 -48.32 10.28 -9.69
CA THR A 56 -49.66 9.90 -9.23
C THR A 56 -49.93 8.46 -9.66
N CYS A 57 -50.12 7.55 -8.71
CA CYS A 57 -50.57 6.21 -9.04
C CYS A 57 -52.08 6.26 -9.39
N LEU A 58 -52.40 6.06 -10.67
CA LEU A 58 -53.76 6.09 -11.20
C LEU A 58 -54.69 4.98 -10.66
N LYS A 59 -54.15 4.00 -9.90
CA LYS A 59 -54.92 2.89 -9.33
C LYS A 59 -55.36 3.02 -7.89
N CYS A 60 -54.65 3.80 -7.06
CA CYS A 60 -54.95 3.87 -5.64
C CYS A 60 -55.12 5.30 -5.06
N GLY A 61 -54.89 6.34 -5.88
CA GLY A 61 -55.04 7.73 -5.43
C GLY A 61 -54.05 8.18 -4.32
N GLU A 62 -53.03 7.39 -4.01
CA GLU A 62 -52.00 7.74 -3.03
C GLU A 62 -50.90 8.59 -3.66
N PHE A 63 -50.62 9.75 -3.06
CA PHE A 63 -49.46 10.57 -3.39
C PHE A 63 -48.25 10.02 -2.64
N ARG A 64 -47.28 9.46 -3.38
CA ARG A 64 -45.97 9.14 -2.85
C ARG A 64 -44.99 10.26 -3.21
N LEU A 65 -44.50 10.95 -2.22
CA LEU A 65 -43.38 11.90 -2.36
C LEU A 65 -42.08 11.09 -2.44
N PHE A 66 -41.41 11.14 -3.58
CA PHE A 66 -40.04 10.63 -3.71
C PHE A 66 -39.08 11.76 -3.34
N PHE A 67 -38.37 11.59 -2.28
CA PHE A 67 -37.25 12.47 -1.92
C PHE A 67 -35.99 11.93 -2.63
N ALA A 68 -35.33 12.77 -3.40
CA ALA A 68 -34.01 12.45 -3.97
C ALA A 68 -32.95 12.99 -3.01
N GLU A 69 -32.14 12.12 -2.42
CA GLU A 69 -30.99 12.50 -1.63
C GLU A 69 -29.94 13.20 -2.49
N SER A 70 -29.27 14.20 -1.93
CA SER A 70 -28.11 14.79 -2.60
C SER A 70 -26.91 13.82 -2.57
N PRO A 71 -25.95 13.94 -3.50
CA PRO A 71 -24.72 13.15 -3.41
C PRO A 71 -23.98 13.30 -2.08
N ALA A 72 -24.00 14.48 -1.48
CA ALA A 72 -23.35 14.72 -0.19
C ALA A 72 -24.11 14.03 0.96
N GLU A 73 -25.43 14.05 0.94
CA GLU A 73 -26.30 13.37 1.89
C GLU A 73 -26.13 11.86 1.84
N PHE A 74 -26.15 11.28 0.62
CA PHE A 74 -25.88 9.86 0.41
C PHE A 74 -24.53 9.43 1.03
N PHE A 75 -23.46 10.19 0.80
CA PHE A 75 -22.15 9.86 1.37
C PHE A 75 -22.03 10.15 2.86
N ALA A 76 -22.79 11.11 3.40
CA ALA A 76 -22.85 11.36 4.82
C ALA A 76 -23.50 10.19 5.59
N GLU A 77 -24.60 9.66 5.07
CA GLU A 77 -25.26 8.47 5.63
C GLU A 77 -24.45 7.19 5.41
N ASN A 78 -23.80 7.06 4.26
CA ASN A 78 -23.02 5.90 3.86
C ASN A 78 -21.50 6.15 3.92
N LYS A 79 -21.02 6.79 4.98
CA LYS A 79 -19.63 7.22 5.17
C LYS A 79 -18.60 6.07 5.10
N ASN A 80 -19.01 4.86 5.45
CA ASN A 80 -18.21 3.65 5.33
C ASN A 80 -17.78 3.35 3.88
N ILE A 81 -18.58 3.75 2.87
CA ILE A 81 -18.24 3.63 1.45
C ILE A 81 -16.93 4.36 1.11
N ALA A 82 -16.65 5.48 1.76
CA ALA A 82 -15.44 6.24 1.56
C ALA A 82 -14.31 5.91 2.57
N GLY A 83 -14.51 4.90 3.43
CA GLY A 83 -13.54 4.51 4.44
C GLY A 83 -13.57 5.33 5.72
N PHE A 84 -14.72 5.98 6.02
CA PHE A 84 -14.97 6.72 7.25
C PHE A 84 -15.83 5.92 8.22
N ASP A 85 -15.42 4.67 8.51
CA ASP A 85 -16.21 3.71 9.30
C ASP A 85 -16.25 4.06 10.79
N ASN A 86 -15.15 4.57 11.33
CA ASN A 86 -15.00 4.90 12.75
C ASN A 86 -14.01 6.07 12.92
N PRO A 87 -14.06 6.80 14.05
CA PRO A 87 -13.24 8.00 14.27
C PRO A 87 -11.74 7.78 14.03
N GLY A 88 -11.18 6.66 14.46
CA GLY A 88 -9.76 6.36 14.23
C GLY A 88 -9.42 6.15 12.76
N LYS A 89 -10.25 5.43 12.01
CA LYS A 89 -10.08 5.24 10.56
C LYS A 89 -10.31 6.56 9.81
N CYS A 90 -11.23 7.40 10.27
CA CYS A 90 -11.45 8.73 9.70
C CYS A 90 -10.18 9.59 9.78
N LEU A 91 -9.47 9.58 10.91
CA LEU A 91 -8.20 10.30 11.07
C LEU A 91 -7.15 9.78 10.06
N TYR A 92 -7.00 8.45 9.94
CA TYR A 92 -6.10 7.83 8.96
C TYR A 92 -6.48 8.18 7.53
N THR A 93 -7.77 8.06 7.17
CA THR A 93 -8.26 8.31 5.81
C THR A 93 -8.08 9.78 5.43
N THR A 94 -8.34 10.71 6.36
CA THR A 94 -8.11 12.14 6.15
C THR A 94 -6.64 12.43 5.83
N VAL A 95 -5.70 11.90 6.61
CA VAL A 95 -4.25 12.07 6.33
C VAL A 95 -3.90 11.50 4.95
N ARG A 96 -4.37 10.30 4.64
CA ARG A 96 -4.12 9.63 3.35
C ARG A 96 -4.60 10.48 2.17
N GLU A 97 -5.85 10.91 2.18
CA GLU A 97 -6.45 11.65 1.07
C GLU A 97 -5.79 13.03 0.86
N LEU A 98 -5.40 13.70 1.94
CA LEU A 98 -4.69 14.98 1.83
C LEU A 98 -3.29 14.79 1.25
N VAL A 99 -2.51 13.82 1.74
CA VAL A 99 -1.17 13.50 1.23
C VAL A 99 -1.22 13.10 -0.25
N GLU A 100 -2.18 12.25 -0.64
CA GLU A 100 -2.34 11.82 -2.03
C GLU A 100 -2.67 12.98 -2.96
N ASN A 101 -3.52 13.92 -2.52
CA ASN A 101 -3.84 15.12 -3.30
C ASN A 101 -2.64 16.05 -3.42
N SER A 102 -1.85 16.23 -2.37
CA SER A 102 -0.62 17.03 -2.38
C SER A 102 0.42 16.47 -3.36
N LEU A 103 0.62 15.15 -3.36
CA LEU A 103 1.51 14.49 -4.32
C LEU A 103 1.03 14.67 -5.77
N ASP A 104 -0.25 14.41 -6.04
CA ASP A 104 -0.82 14.61 -7.38
C ASP A 104 -0.72 16.07 -7.84
N SER A 105 -0.86 17.03 -6.92
CA SER A 105 -0.77 18.46 -7.21
C SER A 105 0.64 18.86 -7.63
N ALA A 106 1.67 18.46 -6.89
CA ALA A 106 3.05 18.77 -7.20
C ALA A 106 3.54 18.04 -8.47
N GLU A 107 3.24 16.76 -8.60
CA GLU A 107 3.56 15.95 -9.79
C GLU A 107 2.92 16.52 -11.07
N SER A 108 1.72 17.11 -10.98
CA SER A 108 1.01 17.68 -12.14
C SER A 108 1.73 18.87 -12.78
N ILE A 109 2.60 19.54 -12.04
CA ILE A 109 3.44 20.66 -12.52
C ILE A 109 4.92 20.29 -12.62
N SER A 110 5.24 18.98 -12.53
CA SER A 110 6.60 18.44 -12.55
C SER A 110 7.52 19.04 -11.48
N GLU A 111 6.96 19.39 -10.32
CA GLU A 111 7.73 19.80 -9.15
C GLU A 111 7.92 18.67 -8.15
N LEU A 112 9.12 18.67 -7.55
CA LEU A 112 9.48 17.69 -6.53
C LEU A 112 8.64 17.92 -5.26
N PRO A 113 7.79 16.97 -4.86
CA PRO A 113 6.84 17.19 -3.77
C PRO A 113 7.51 17.44 -2.43
N VAL A 114 7.00 18.44 -1.71
CA VAL A 114 7.28 18.69 -0.29
C VAL A 114 5.94 18.73 0.42
N VAL A 115 5.71 17.81 1.34
CA VAL A 115 4.42 17.66 2.03
C VAL A 115 4.65 17.67 3.54
N GLU A 116 4.02 18.61 4.23
CA GLU A 116 4.04 18.71 5.68
C GLU A 116 2.67 18.37 6.25
N ILE A 117 2.64 17.42 7.19
CA ILE A 117 1.43 16.98 7.86
C ILE A 117 1.58 17.23 9.36
N THR A 118 0.65 17.97 9.93
CA THR A 118 0.59 18.19 11.38
C THR A 118 -0.76 17.72 11.90
N ILE A 119 -0.75 16.87 12.91
CA ILE A 119 -1.92 16.45 13.68
C ILE A 119 -1.77 17.05 15.07
N GLU A 120 -2.66 17.96 15.45
CA GLU A 120 -2.71 18.59 16.78
C GLU A 120 -3.89 17.99 17.56
N GLU A 121 -3.60 17.41 18.71
CA GLU A 121 -4.64 16.96 19.64
C GLU A 121 -5.29 18.18 20.29
N ILE A 122 -6.62 18.26 20.28
CA ILE A 122 -7.38 19.39 20.83
C ILE A 122 -8.04 18.92 22.13
N GLY A 123 -7.62 19.51 23.24
CA GLY A 123 -8.25 19.28 24.53
C GLY A 123 -9.72 19.74 24.53
N ARG A 124 -10.53 19.11 25.37
CA ARG A 124 -11.98 19.34 25.42
C ARG A 124 -12.35 20.81 25.68
N SER A 125 -11.68 21.47 26.62
CA SER A 125 -11.95 22.88 26.93
C SER A 125 -11.64 23.79 25.72
N LYS A 126 -10.52 23.55 25.03
CA LYS A 126 -10.16 24.25 23.78
C LYS A 126 -11.21 23.99 22.68
N PHE A 127 -11.67 22.74 22.54
CA PHE A 127 -12.70 22.39 21.57
C PHE A 127 -14.03 23.08 21.90
N ASN A 128 -14.49 23.04 23.16
CA ASN A 128 -15.71 23.72 23.60
C ASN A 128 -15.65 25.23 23.33
N SER A 129 -14.51 25.85 23.60
CA SER A 129 -14.29 27.26 23.26
C SER A 129 -14.39 27.52 21.74
N MET A 130 -13.86 26.63 20.90
CA MET A 130 -13.93 26.77 19.41
C MET A 130 -15.37 26.71 18.88
N ILE A 131 -16.26 25.95 19.51
CA ILE A 131 -17.67 25.83 19.11
C ILE A 131 -18.59 26.79 19.91
N GLY A 132 -18.00 27.64 20.76
CA GLY A 132 -18.74 28.60 21.55
C GLY A 132 -19.49 28.03 22.76
N LEU A 133 -19.13 26.82 23.19
CA LEU A 133 -19.68 26.21 24.40
C LEU A 133 -18.87 26.60 25.64
N VAL A 134 -19.57 26.89 26.71
CA VAL A 134 -18.96 27.10 28.03
C VAL A 134 -18.90 25.75 28.74
N ASP A 135 -17.75 25.42 29.31
CA ASP A 135 -17.60 24.21 30.13
C ASP A 135 -18.53 24.31 31.35
N ARG A 136 -19.40 23.31 31.54
CA ARG A 136 -20.29 23.19 32.66
C ARG A 136 -19.95 21.92 33.44
N GLU A 137 -20.02 22.02 34.77
CA GLU A 137 -19.93 20.84 35.61
C GLU A 137 -21.13 19.92 35.39
N ARG A 138 -20.90 18.63 35.51
CA ARG A 138 -21.98 17.62 35.45
C ARG A 138 -22.89 17.81 36.66
N VAL A 139 -24.18 17.97 36.42
CA VAL A 139 -25.19 18.12 37.49
C VAL A 139 -25.76 16.77 37.87
N ASP A 140 -25.89 15.87 36.91
CA ASP A 140 -26.43 14.52 37.07
C ASP A 140 -25.42 13.49 36.51
N GLU A 141 -24.67 12.88 37.41
CA GLU A 141 -23.66 11.90 37.04
C GLU A 141 -24.26 10.58 36.53
N GLU A 142 -25.51 10.27 36.91
CA GLU A 142 -26.18 9.01 36.49
C GLU A 142 -26.51 8.97 35.00
N LEU A 143 -26.51 10.12 34.32
CA LEU A 143 -26.73 10.23 32.88
C LEU A 143 -25.50 9.79 32.06
N TYR A 144 -24.36 9.59 32.69
CA TYR A 144 -23.11 9.29 31.96
C TYR A 144 -22.71 7.82 32.07
N ASP A 145 -22.14 7.28 31.03
CA ASP A 145 -21.70 5.88 30.94
C ASP A 145 -20.59 5.51 31.95
N ASP A 146 -19.91 6.50 32.52
CA ASP A 146 -18.89 6.33 33.56
C ASP A 146 -19.41 6.36 34.99
N PHE A 147 -20.71 6.52 35.15
CA PHE A 147 -21.35 6.46 36.45
C PHE A 147 -21.27 5.05 37.05
N GLU A 148 -20.69 4.95 38.25
CA GLU A 148 -20.62 3.71 39.01
C GLU A 148 -21.75 3.67 40.05
N SER A 149 -22.74 2.79 39.81
CA SER A 149 -23.80 2.62 40.82
C SER A 149 -23.20 2.11 42.14
N SER A 150 -23.85 2.49 43.26
CA SER A 150 -23.41 2.04 44.60
C SER A 150 -23.25 0.51 44.69
N LYS A 151 -24.11 -0.24 44.00
CA LYS A 151 -24.04 -1.72 43.91
C LYS A 151 -22.83 -2.23 43.10
N ASP A 152 -22.44 -1.54 42.07
CA ASP A 152 -21.30 -1.94 41.25
C ASP A 152 -19.99 -1.57 41.94
N ARG A 153 -19.94 -0.44 42.62
CA ARG A 153 -18.84 -0.05 43.50
C ARG A 153 -18.63 -1.07 44.62
N GLU A 154 -19.71 -1.54 45.28
CA GLU A 154 -19.64 -2.57 46.30
C GLU A 154 -19.10 -3.90 45.73
N LYS A 155 -19.60 -4.33 44.56
CA LYS A 155 -19.09 -5.54 43.88
C LYS A 155 -17.60 -5.41 43.49
N ARG A 156 -17.17 -4.24 43.06
CA ARG A 156 -15.77 -3.98 42.74
C ARG A 156 -14.89 -4.05 43.99
N LEU A 157 -15.26 -3.37 45.06
CA LEU A 157 -14.55 -3.43 46.34
C LEU A 157 -14.47 -4.86 46.89
N ALA A 158 -15.59 -5.61 46.85
CA ALA A 158 -15.60 -7.03 47.24
C ALA A 158 -14.68 -7.91 46.38
N LYS A 159 -14.58 -7.62 45.08
CA LYS A 159 -13.67 -8.35 44.16
C LYS A 159 -12.21 -7.99 44.42
N GLU A 160 -11.93 -6.74 44.70
CA GLU A 160 -10.58 -6.25 45.04
C GLU A 160 -10.12 -6.86 46.37
N ALA A 161 -10.99 -6.88 47.39
CA ALA A 161 -10.69 -7.50 48.68
C ALA A 161 -10.37 -9.03 48.51
N ARG A 162 -11.18 -9.77 47.75
CA ARG A 162 -10.90 -11.17 47.42
C ARG A 162 -9.57 -11.36 46.70
N THR A 163 -9.23 -10.47 45.77
CA THR A 163 -7.97 -10.55 45.00
C THR A 163 -6.78 -10.31 45.93
N GLN A 164 -6.87 -9.33 46.86
CA GLN A 164 -5.86 -9.04 47.87
C GLN A 164 -5.69 -10.24 48.82
N GLU A 165 -6.79 -10.86 49.26
CA GLU A 165 -6.76 -12.05 50.11
C GLU A 165 -6.06 -13.26 49.41
N ILE A 166 -6.34 -13.47 48.12
CA ILE A 166 -5.68 -14.51 47.33
C ILE A 166 -4.20 -14.21 47.14
N GLN A 167 -3.84 -12.95 46.94
CA GLN A 167 -2.45 -12.52 46.83
C GLN A 167 -1.68 -12.71 48.11
N ALA A 168 -2.30 -12.33 49.27
CA ALA A 168 -1.72 -12.54 50.59
C ALA A 168 -1.53 -14.06 50.89
N LYS A 169 -2.48 -14.92 50.55
CA LYS A 169 -2.36 -16.37 50.66
C LYS A 169 -1.27 -16.94 49.78
N ASN A 170 -1.13 -16.45 48.53
CA ASN A 170 -0.06 -16.88 47.62
C ASN A 170 1.32 -16.41 48.08
N ALA A 171 1.44 -15.20 48.64
CA ALA A 171 2.67 -14.68 49.23
C ALA A 171 3.08 -15.52 50.44
N ALA A 172 2.15 -15.89 51.32
CA ALA A 172 2.40 -16.77 52.45
C ALA A 172 2.84 -18.19 52.03
N LEU A 173 2.46 -18.64 50.83
CA LEU A 173 2.86 -19.93 50.26
C LEU A 173 4.16 -19.88 49.41
N GLY A 174 4.90 -18.73 49.43
CA GLY A 174 6.16 -18.53 48.69
C GLY A 174 6.04 -18.59 47.18
N ARG A 175 4.82 -18.42 46.63
CA ARG A 175 4.60 -18.37 45.17
C ARG A 175 4.84 -16.94 44.67
N LYS A 176 5.52 -16.80 43.51
CA LYS A 176 5.70 -15.49 42.88
C LYS A 176 4.36 -14.81 42.61
N VAL A 177 4.06 -13.81 43.40
CA VAL A 177 2.90 -12.94 43.18
C VAL A 177 3.22 -12.04 41.97
N LYS A 178 2.42 -12.14 40.90
CA LYS A 178 2.48 -11.12 39.84
C LYS A 178 2.03 -9.81 40.46
N GLU A 179 2.88 -8.77 40.34
CA GLU A 179 2.48 -7.42 40.70
C GLU A 179 1.11 -7.11 40.10
N SER A 180 0.16 -6.74 40.95
CA SER A 180 -1.16 -6.36 40.50
C SER A 180 -1.01 -5.07 39.69
N VAL A 181 -1.25 -5.16 38.40
CA VAL A 181 -1.55 -3.98 37.59
C VAL A 181 -2.70 -3.26 38.33
N ALA A 182 -2.50 -2.00 38.64
CA ALA A 182 -3.50 -1.15 39.30
C ALA A 182 -4.90 -1.40 38.71
N PRO A 183 -5.95 -1.45 39.52
CA PRO A 183 -7.28 -1.77 39.04
C PRO A 183 -7.61 -0.80 37.91
N LYS A 184 -7.87 -1.35 36.74
CA LYS A 184 -8.36 -0.55 35.61
C LYS A 184 -9.68 0.03 36.07
N GLY A 185 -9.72 1.34 36.29
CA GLY A 185 -10.95 2.07 36.54
C GLY A 185 -12.04 1.68 35.55
N ILE A 186 -13.27 1.85 35.89
CA ILE A 186 -14.41 1.58 35.02
C ILE A 186 -14.07 2.16 33.66
N LYS A 187 -14.07 1.32 32.62
CA LYS A 187 -13.91 1.79 31.25
C LYS A 187 -15.23 2.50 30.87
N GLY A 188 -15.38 3.74 31.31
CA GLY A 188 -16.33 4.64 30.68
C GLY A 188 -16.12 4.62 29.17
N ARG A 189 -17.14 4.92 28.41
CA ARG A 189 -17.04 5.14 26.96
C ARG A 189 -15.89 6.11 26.75
N ALA A 190 -14.89 5.70 25.95
CA ALA A 190 -13.74 6.56 25.70
C ALA A 190 -14.24 7.91 25.20
N GLU A 191 -13.88 8.97 25.93
CA GLU A 191 -14.27 10.33 25.59
C GLU A 191 -13.84 10.66 24.16
N ALA A 192 -14.70 11.33 23.39
CA ALA A 192 -14.39 11.73 22.04
C ALA A 192 -13.14 12.65 22.02
N SER A 193 -12.16 12.30 21.23
CA SER A 193 -10.94 13.08 21.06
C SER A 193 -10.99 13.81 19.72
N PHE A 194 -10.64 15.07 19.71
CA PHE A 194 -10.65 15.93 18.53
C PHE A 194 -9.24 16.25 18.08
N TYR A 195 -9.05 16.31 16.78
CA TYR A 195 -7.74 16.56 16.17
C TYR A 195 -7.87 17.59 15.05
N ARG A 196 -6.93 18.53 15.03
CA ARG A 196 -6.72 19.41 13.90
C ARG A 196 -5.68 18.76 12.99
N VAL A 197 -6.07 18.44 11.77
CA VAL A 197 -5.18 17.91 10.73
C VAL A 197 -4.88 19.03 9.77
N THR A 198 -3.60 19.40 9.66
CA THR A 198 -3.09 20.40 8.70
C THR A 198 -2.19 19.69 7.71
N CYS A 199 -2.44 19.87 6.41
CA CYS A 199 -1.58 19.38 5.34
C CYS A 199 -1.19 20.56 4.44
N LYS A 200 0.12 20.79 4.30
CA LYS A 200 0.71 21.84 3.48
C LYS A 200 1.58 21.23 2.39
N ASP A 201 1.46 21.72 1.16
CA ASP A 201 2.24 21.25 0.04
C ASP A 201 2.82 22.42 -0.80
N ASN A 202 3.70 22.07 -1.74
CA ASN A 202 4.25 22.96 -2.74
C ASN A 202 3.70 22.67 -4.15
N GLY A 203 2.47 22.20 -4.26
CA GLY A 203 1.87 21.83 -5.53
C GLY A 203 1.39 23.01 -6.37
N ARG A 204 0.51 22.70 -7.32
CA ARG A 204 -0.02 23.69 -8.28
C ARG A 204 -0.79 24.84 -7.63
N GLY A 205 -1.38 24.59 -6.45
CA GLY A 205 -2.37 25.49 -5.87
C GLY A 205 -3.71 25.45 -6.63
N MET A 206 -4.63 26.36 -6.24
CA MET A 206 -5.99 26.44 -6.76
C MET A 206 -6.36 27.88 -7.13
N PRO A 207 -7.09 28.11 -8.23
CA PRO A 207 -7.63 29.42 -8.55
C PRO A 207 -8.57 29.91 -7.44
N HIS A 208 -8.53 31.20 -7.11
CA HIS A 208 -9.33 31.80 -6.05
C HIS A 208 -10.81 31.41 -6.17
N ASP A 209 -11.42 31.67 -7.30
CA ASP A 209 -12.87 31.49 -7.51
C ASP A 209 -13.32 30.00 -7.51
N GLU A 210 -12.40 29.06 -7.75
CA GLU A 210 -12.72 27.63 -7.83
C GLU A 210 -12.68 26.93 -6.46
N ILE A 211 -11.98 27.49 -5.47
CA ILE A 211 -11.77 26.84 -4.15
C ILE A 211 -13.09 26.38 -3.53
N PRO A 212 -14.15 27.20 -3.46
CA PRO A 212 -15.41 26.80 -2.83
C PRO A 212 -16.03 25.56 -3.52
N ASN A 213 -16.07 25.55 -4.85
CA ASN A 213 -16.64 24.42 -5.60
C ASN A 213 -15.74 23.18 -5.54
N MET A 214 -14.42 23.35 -5.50
CA MET A 214 -13.48 22.23 -5.41
C MET A 214 -13.58 21.47 -4.09
N PHE A 215 -13.96 22.10 -3.00
CA PHE A 215 -14.07 21.48 -1.67
C PHE A 215 -15.52 21.32 -1.20
N GLY A 216 -16.38 22.28 -1.42
CA GLY A 216 -17.76 22.31 -0.90
C GLY A 216 -18.81 21.63 -1.80
N ARG A 217 -18.40 20.89 -2.85
CA ARG A 217 -19.33 20.12 -3.71
C ARG A 217 -18.80 18.73 -3.95
N VAL A 218 -19.55 17.71 -3.54
CA VAL A 218 -19.22 16.30 -3.75
C VAL A 218 -19.31 15.94 -5.23
N LEU A 219 -18.45 15.04 -5.70
CA LEU A 219 -18.30 14.63 -7.11
C LEU A 219 -17.87 15.77 -8.05
N SER A 220 -17.37 16.90 -7.55
CA SER A 220 -16.69 17.88 -8.36
C SER A 220 -15.17 17.62 -8.37
N GLY A 221 -14.51 17.82 -9.48
CA GLY A 221 -13.05 17.61 -9.58
C GLY A 221 -12.53 17.89 -10.97
N THR A 222 -11.21 17.98 -11.09
CA THR A 222 -10.49 18.26 -12.34
C THR A 222 -9.78 17.03 -12.93
N LYS A 223 -9.90 15.85 -12.25
CA LYS A 223 -9.13 14.63 -12.59
C LYS A 223 -9.95 13.58 -13.35
N TYR A 224 -10.91 13.97 -14.17
CA TYR A 224 -11.80 13.05 -14.87
C TYR A 224 -11.22 12.44 -16.16
N GLY A 225 -10.10 12.94 -16.67
CA GLY A 225 -9.41 12.41 -17.85
C GLY A 225 -8.99 10.94 -17.70
N LEU A 226 -8.84 10.24 -18.81
CA LEU A 226 -8.43 8.84 -18.83
C LEU A 226 -6.90 8.72 -18.74
N LYS A 227 -6.39 8.85 -17.53
CA LYS A 227 -4.98 8.68 -17.17
C LYS A 227 -4.87 8.16 -15.74
N GLN A 228 -3.70 7.66 -15.37
CA GLN A 228 -3.43 7.26 -14.01
C GLN A 228 -3.50 8.47 -13.07
N THR A 229 -4.23 8.34 -11.98
CA THR A 229 -4.30 9.29 -10.87
C THR A 229 -4.45 8.53 -9.56
N ARG A 230 -4.04 9.10 -8.42
CA ARG A 230 -4.31 8.52 -7.09
C ARG A 230 -5.79 8.66 -6.74
N GLY A 231 -6.36 9.86 -6.92
CA GLY A 231 -7.76 10.14 -6.68
C GLY A 231 -8.49 10.62 -7.94
N LYS A 232 -9.52 9.89 -8.38
CA LYS A 232 -10.28 10.22 -9.61
C LYS A 232 -11.62 10.92 -9.33
N PHE A 233 -12.34 10.50 -8.29
CA PHE A 233 -13.76 10.87 -8.11
C PHE A 233 -13.97 12.18 -7.35
N GLY A 234 -12.93 12.84 -6.86
CA GLY A 234 -13.05 14.06 -6.10
C GLY A 234 -13.85 13.89 -4.79
N LEU A 235 -13.72 12.73 -4.15
CA LEU A 235 -14.43 12.38 -2.91
C LEU A 235 -13.57 12.54 -1.66
N GLY A 236 -12.28 12.22 -1.70
CA GLY A 236 -11.46 12.04 -0.51
C GLY A 236 -11.43 13.22 0.45
N ALA A 237 -10.93 14.38 0.00
CA ALA A 237 -10.89 15.58 0.84
C ALA A 237 -12.29 16.07 1.24
N LYS A 238 -13.30 15.85 0.38
CA LYS A 238 -14.68 16.24 0.66
C LYS A 238 -15.35 15.36 1.70
N MET A 239 -14.98 14.09 1.76
CA MET A 239 -15.43 13.21 2.85
C MET A 239 -14.82 13.62 4.19
N ALA A 240 -13.58 14.10 4.21
CA ALA A 240 -13.00 14.71 5.42
C ALA A 240 -13.76 15.95 5.85
N LEU A 241 -14.20 16.80 4.90
CA LEU A 241 -15.07 17.96 5.15
C LEU A 241 -16.44 17.54 5.71
N ILE A 242 -17.10 16.56 5.08
CA ILE A 242 -18.37 16.03 5.57
C ILE A 242 -18.22 15.47 6.98
N TRP A 243 -17.15 14.69 7.24
CA TRP A 243 -16.86 14.15 8.56
C TRP A 243 -16.59 15.26 9.59
N SER A 244 -15.85 16.31 9.22
CA SER A 244 -15.66 17.50 10.06
C SER A 244 -17.01 18.12 10.43
N LYS A 245 -17.88 18.37 9.44
CA LYS A 245 -19.21 18.95 9.66
C LYS A 245 -20.07 18.09 10.56
N MET A 246 -20.04 16.77 10.38
CA MET A 246 -20.85 15.82 11.18
C MET A 246 -20.32 15.63 12.60
N SER A 247 -19.00 15.63 12.80
CA SER A 247 -18.39 15.30 14.09
C SER A 247 -18.11 16.52 14.96
N THR A 248 -17.83 17.68 14.35
CA THR A 248 -17.42 18.89 15.07
C THR A 248 -18.29 20.10 14.79
N GLY A 249 -18.99 20.13 13.65
CA GLY A 249 -19.72 21.30 13.17
C GLY A 249 -18.83 22.43 12.66
N LEU A 250 -17.50 22.28 12.73
CA LEU A 250 -16.55 23.34 12.36
C LEU A 250 -16.31 23.38 10.85
N PRO A 251 -16.12 24.57 10.26
CA PRO A 251 -15.70 24.73 8.88
C PRO A 251 -14.23 24.32 8.70
N ILE A 252 -13.85 24.01 7.46
CA ILE A 252 -12.44 23.84 7.08
C ILE A 252 -11.84 25.17 6.67
N GLU A 253 -10.52 25.25 6.80
CA GLU A 253 -9.73 26.41 6.39
C GLU A 253 -8.75 25.99 5.29
N ILE A 254 -8.71 26.76 4.22
CA ILE A 254 -7.90 26.50 3.03
C ILE A 254 -7.13 27.74 2.69
N SER A 255 -5.80 27.63 2.65
CA SER A 255 -4.92 28.64 2.09
C SER A 255 -4.32 28.09 0.80
N SER A 256 -4.36 28.83 -0.29
CA SER A 256 -3.79 28.37 -1.55
C SER A 256 -3.25 29.51 -2.39
N SER A 257 -2.14 29.26 -3.07
CA SER A 257 -1.57 30.17 -4.06
C SER A 257 -1.08 29.39 -5.26
N MET A 258 -1.34 29.88 -6.45
CA MET A 258 -0.79 29.32 -7.67
C MET A 258 0.61 29.88 -7.93
N LYS A 259 1.44 29.10 -8.63
CA LYS A 259 2.80 29.49 -9.01
C LYS A 259 2.78 30.82 -9.78
N GLY A 260 3.54 31.77 -9.30
CA GLY A 260 3.65 33.15 -9.92
C GLY A 260 2.65 34.18 -9.40
N ASN A 261 1.68 33.77 -8.54
CA ASN A 261 0.76 34.72 -7.93
C ASN A 261 1.40 35.48 -6.75
N ASN A 262 1.13 36.78 -6.65
CA ASN A 262 1.59 37.62 -5.54
C ASN A 262 0.60 37.58 -4.35
N TYR A 263 -0.51 36.86 -4.48
CA TYR A 263 -1.53 36.77 -3.45
C TYR A 263 -1.75 35.31 -3.02
N LEU A 264 -2.22 35.18 -1.80
CA LEU A 264 -2.67 33.93 -1.17
C LEU A 264 -4.19 33.99 -1.06
N SER A 265 -4.89 33.00 -1.61
CA SER A 265 -6.33 32.84 -1.40
C SER A 265 -6.58 32.17 -0.07
N TYR A 266 -7.35 32.79 0.83
CA TYR A 266 -7.80 32.18 2.08
C TYR A 266 -9.31 31.96 2.02
N CYS A 267 -9.74 30.74 2.26
CA CYS A 267 -11.15 30.37 2.23
C CYS A 267 -11.50 29.54 3.48
N LYS A 268 -12.55 29.95 4.18
CA LYS A 268 -13.16 29.23 5.27
C LYS A 268 -14.57 28.82 4.87
N LEU A 269 -14.81 27.52 4.77
CA LEU A 269 -16.06 26.99 4.24
C LEU A 269 -16.48 25.68 4.92
N ASP A 270 -17.77 25.40 4.84
CA ASP A 270 -18.34 24.07 5.07
C ASP A 270 -19.26 23.67 3.91
N ILE A 271 -19.92 22.53 4.01
CA ILE A 271 -20.83 22.02 2.98
C ILE A 271 -22.27 22.00 3.51
N ASP A 272 -23.20 22.50 2.69
CA ASP A 272 -24.61 22.14 2.86
C ASP A 272 -24.81 20.74 2.30
N ILE A 273 -24.90 19.77 3.21
CA ILE A 273 -24.99 18.34 2.89
C ILE A 273 -26.27 18.05 2.09
N HIS A 274 -27.40 18.68 2.41
CA HIS A 274 -28.67 18.44 1.73
C HIS A 274 -28.71 18.96 0.30
N ARG A 275 -28.03 20.06 0.02
CA ARG A 275 -28.02 20.68 -1.32
C ARG A 275 -26.77 20.38 -2.13
N ASN A 276 -25.75 19.81 -1.50
CA ASN A 276 -24.42 19.58 -2.09
C ASN A 276 -23.79 20.87 -2.68
N ILE A 277 -23.86 21.96 -1.94
CA ILE A 277 -23.29 23.25 -2.31
C ILE A 277 -22.36 23.77 -1.22
N PRO A 278 -21.28 24.54 -1.58
CA PRO A 278 -20.41 25.17 -0.60
C PRO A 278 -21.15 26.24 0.20
N HIS A 279 -20.94 26.23 1.50
CA HIS A 279 -21.33 27.31 2.41
C HIS A 279 -20.06 28.05 2.86
N VAL A 280 -19.86 29.23 2.28
CA VAL A 280 -18.64 30.02 2.46
C VAL A 280 -18.83 31.00 3.59
N HIS A 281 -17.98 30.90 4.63
CA HIS A 281 -17.96 31.84 5.76
C HIS A 281 -17.04 33.04 5.51
N LEU A 282 -15.87 32.79 4.88
CA LEU A 282 -14.90 33.81 4.56
C LEU A 282 -14.15 33.41 3.30
N HIS A 283 -13.97 34.33 2.36
CA HIS A 283 -13.21 34.11 1.13
C HIS A 283 -12.52 35.42 0.73
N GLU A 284 -11.21 35.48 0.93
CA GLU A 284 -10.42 36.68 0.75
C GLU A 284 -9.06 36.39 0.14
N THR A 285 -8.44 37.40 -0.38
CA THR A 285 -7.06 37.35 -0.82
C THR A 285 -6.15 38.06 0.18
N ARG A 286 -4.99 37.48 0.47
CA ARG A 286 -3.96 37.98 1.37
C ARG A 286 -2.65 38.15 0.63
N ASP A 287 -1.74 39.00 1.12
CA ASP A 287 -0.41 39.11 0.56
C ASP A 287 0.41 37.85 0.69
N ASN A 288 1.00 37.39 -0.41
CA ASN A 288 1.93 36.26 -0.44
C ASN A 288 3.38 36.72 -0.39
N LYS A 289 3.83 37.20 0.77
CA LYS A 289 5.18 37.78 0.95
C LYS A 289 6.29 36.71 0.74
N GLU A 290 6.02 35.49 1.06
CA GLU A 290 6.97 34.36 0.93
C GLU A 290 7.04 33.83 -0.52
N ARG A 291 6.18 34.26 -1.42
CA ARG A 291 6.00 33.74 -2.78
C ARG A 291 5.80 32.22 -2.79
N TRP A 292 5.20 31.69 -1.71
CA TRP A 292 4.85 30.28 -1.63
C TRP A 292 3.72 29.95 -2.61
N HIS A 293 3.78 28.75 -3.19
CA HIS A 293 2.68 28.18 -3.95
C HIS A 293 2.34 26.79 -3.46
N GLY A 294 1.10 26.34 -3.68
CA GLY A 294 0.58 25.08 -3.19
C GLY A 294 -0.75 25.25 -2.48
N ALA A 295 -1.06 24.30 -1.64
CA ALA A 295 -2.25 24.31 -0.79
C ALA A 295 -1.90 23.96 0.66
N GLU A 296 -2.52 24.66 1.60
CA GLU A 296 -2.55 24.34 3.01
C GLU A 296 -4.00 24.15 3.43
N ILE A 297 -4.34 22.94 3.85
CA ILE A 297 -5.70 22.54 4.22
C ILE A 297 -5.71 22.16 5.69
N GLN A 298 -6.61 22.79 6.45
CA GLN A 298 -6.78 22.56 7.88
C GLN A 298 -8.19 22.10 8.14
N VAL A 299 -8.34 20.94 8.79
CA VAL A 299 -9.63 20.34 9.12
C VAL A 299 -9.62 19.87 10.58
N VAL A 300 -10.72 20.12 11.32
CA VAL A 300 -10.91 19.62 12.69
C VAL A 300 -11.89 18.47 12.65
N ILE A 301 -11.49 17.31 13.15
CA ILE A 301 -12.27 16.08 13.11
C ILE A 301 -12.21 15.31 14.42
N GLU A 302 -13.25 14.54 14.71
CA GLU A 302 -13.17 13.49 15.71
C GLU A 302 -12.27 12.35 15.21
N GLY A 303 -11.39 11.84 16.08
CA GLY A 303 -10.43 10.82 15.73
C GLY A 303 -10.02 9.93 16.90
N ASN A 304 -9.10 8.99 16.65
CA ASN A 304 -8.45 8.19 17.68
C ASN A 304 -7.00 7.92 17.30
N TRP A 305 -6.12 8.79 17.79
CA TRP A 305 -4.68 8.67 17.55
C TRP A 305 -4.09 7.42 18.17
N THR A 306 -4.44 7.11 19.42
CA THR A 306 -3.86 6.00 20.17
C THR A 306 -3.99 4.66 19.43
N THR A 307 -5.17 4.40 18.86
CA THR A 307 -5.44 3.17 18.11
C THR A 307 -4.81 3.18 16.72
N TYR A 308 -4.75 4.33 16.04
CA TYR A 308 -4.34 4.42 14.64
C TYR A 308 -2.93 4.98 14.40
N ARG A 309 -2.22 5.42 15.47
CA ARG A 309 -0.84 5.92 15.40
C ARG A 309 0.08 5.01 14.58
N SER A 310 0.10 3.73 14.93
CA SER A 310 0.94 2.74 14.25
C SER A 310 0.61 2.63 12.75
N LYS A 311 -0.67 2.69 12.38
CA LYS A 311 -1.11 2.61 10.98
C LYS A 311 -0.77 3.88 10.20
N ILE A 312 -0.94 5.06 10.80
CA ILE A 312 -0.59 6.34 10.17
C ILE A 312 0.93 6.42 9.94
N LEU A 313 1.76 6.09 10.95
CA LEU A 313 3.21 6.08 10.79
C LEU A 313 3.68 5.02 9.78
N HIS A 314 3.01 3.88 9.72
CA HIS A 314 3.28 2.84 8.72
C HIS A 314 2.91 3.30 7.31
N TYR A 315 1.80 4.02 7.15
CA TYR A 315 1.43 4.65 5.89
C TYR A 315 2.49 5.67 5.44
N MET A 316 2.94 6.56 6.33
CA MET A 316 3.95 7.56 6.01
C MET A 316 5.27 6.92 5.57
N ARG A 317 5.67 5.80 6.21
CA ARG A 317 6.85 5.04 5.77
C ARG A 317 6.64 4.40 4.40
N GLN A 318 5.48 3.81 4.14
CA GLN A 318 5.21 3.17 2.85
C GLN A 318 5.10 4.17 1.71
N ILE A 319 4.49 5.34 1.93
CA ILE A 319 4.44 6.37 0.90
C ILE A 319 5.84 6.89 0.58
N ALA A 320 6.73 7.03 1.57
CA ALA A 320 8.12 7.40 1.34
C ALA A 320 8.90 6.33 0.55
N VAL A 321 8.58 5.03 0.72
CA VAL A 321 9.18 3.96 -0.08
C VAL A 321 8.80 4.07 -1.56
N ILE A 322 7.52 4.32 -1.87
CA ILE A 322 7.05 4.33 -3.26
C ILE A 322 7.26 5.70 -3.95
N THR A 323 7.52 6.76 -3.20
CA THR A 323 7.77 8.12 -3.70
C THR A 323 9.08 8.70 -3.13
N PRO A 324 10.26 8.10 -3.43
CA PRO A 324 11.54 8.54 -2.87
C PRO A 324 11.98 9.93 -3.35
N TYR A 325 11.35 10.48 -4.36
CA TYR A 325 11.53 11.83 -4.88
C TYR A 325 10.75 12.90 -4.10
N ALA A 326 9.87 12.50 -3.17
CA ALA A 326 9.13 13.39 -2.28
C ALA A 326 9.83 13.58 -0.93
N GLN A 327 9.60 14.73 -0.30
CA GLN A 327 9.97 14.98 1.09
C GLN A 327 8.71 15.04 1.95
N PHE A 328 8.73 14.34 3.09
CA PHE A 328 7.63 14.42 4.05
C PHE A 328 8.12 14.86 5.42
N LEU A 329 7.35 15.73 6.05
CA LEU A 329 7.49 16.10 7.45
C LEU A 329 6.17 15.80 8.16
N PHE A 330 6.19 14.82 9.06
CA PHE A 330 5.03 14.44 9.84
C PHE A 330 5.24 14.88 11.29
N LYS A 331 4.26 15.58 11.86
CA LYS A 331 4.24 16.04 13.25
C LYS A 331 2.94 15.61 13.92
N PHE A 332 3.04 15.05 15.11
CA PHE A 332 1.93 14.92 16.04
C PHE A 332 2.23 15.76 17.27
N VAL A 333 1.31 16.64 17.62
CA VAL A 333 1.42 17.60 18.73
C VAL A 333 0.28 17.34 19.73
N SER A 334 0.63 17.16 20.97
CA SER A 334 -0.30 16.98 22.09
C SER A 334 0.07 17.95 23.21
N ASP A 335 -0.87 18.29 24.07
CA ASP A 335 -0.64 19.12 25.26
C ASP A 335 0.42 18.46 26.19
N THR A 336 0.56 17.15 26.16
CA THR A 336 1.61 16.41 26.84
C THR A 336 2.83 16.21 25.94
N ALA A 337 3.92 16.89 26.23
CA ALA A 337 5.17 16.87 25.43
C ALA A 337 5.68 15.45 25.13
N ASP A 338 5.54 14.51 26.07
CA ASP A 338 6.00 13.12 25.96
C ASP A 338 5.28 12.33 24.82
N LYS A 339 4.12 12.78 24.38
CA LYS A 339 3.38 12.15 23.28
C LYS A 339 3.74 12.70 21.90
N ASN A 340 4.48 13.79 21.85
CA ASN A 340 4.84 14.44 20.59
C ASN A 340 5.69 13.52 19.73
N VAL A 341 5.39 13.51 18.43
CA VAL A 341 6.11 12.69 17.45
C VAL A 341 6.45 13.56 16.25
N THR A 342 7.73 13.59 15.89
CA THR A 342 8.18 14.22 14.65
C THR A 342 8.94 13.20 13.83
N VAL A 343 8.53 12.97 12.59
CA VAL A 343 9.19 12.06 11.65
C VAL A 343 9.44 12.79 10.35
N ARG A 344 10.69 12.75 9.89
CA ARG A 344 11.08 13.35 8.62
C ARG A 344 11.56 12.26 7.66
N PHE A 345 10.97 12.22 6.47
CA PHE A 345 11.44 11.43 5.34
C PHE A 345 12.07 12.39 4.33
N ALA A 346 13.40 12.36 4.25
CA ALA A 346 14.13 13.23 3.34
C ALA A 346 13.98 12.70 1.90
N ARG A 347 13.96 13.60 0.93
CA ARG A 347 14.06 13.27 -0.49
C ARG A 347 15.34 12.45 -0.75
N ARG A 348 15.22 11.42 -1.55
CA ARG A 348 16.31 10.49 -1.87
C ARG A 348 16.81 10.63 -3.30
N THR A 349 16.00 11.20 -4.19
CA THR A 349 16.31 11.41 -5.60
C THR A 349 15.49 12.58 -6.15
N ASP A 350 15.99 13.18 -7.22
CA ASP A 350 15.28 14.22 -7.97
C ASP A 350 14.62 13.65 -9.26
N VAL A 351 14.73 12.33 -9.48
CA VAL A 351 14.13 11.66 -10.63
C VAL A 351 12.68 11.29 -10.32
N MET A 352 11.76 12.00 -10.94
CA MET A 352 10.32 11.71 -10.84
C MET A 352 9.89 10.69 -11.90
N PRO A 353 8.83 9.91 -11.66
CA PRO A 353 8.18 9.11 -12.69
C PRO A 353 7.66 9.98 -13.84
N PRO A 354 7.49 9.41 -15.05
CA PRO A 354 6.95 10.14 -16.18
C PRO A 354 5.53 10.63 -15.88
N VAL A 355 5.18 11.83 -16.37
CA VAL A 355 3.82 12.36 -16.25
C VAL A 355 2.88 11.55 -17.14
N PRO A 356 1.78 10.99 -16.61
CA PRO A 356 0.87 10.18 -17.41
C PRO A 356 0.12 11.05 -18.44
N LEU A 357 0.16 10.63 -19.70
CA LEU A 357 -0.55 11.31 -20.80
C LEU A 357 -2.03 10.92 -20.77
N GLU A 358 -2.90 11.88 -21.11
CA GLU A 358 -4.31 11.57 -21.25
C GLU A 358 -4.56 10.78 -22.55
N THR A 359 -5.28 9.68 -22.46
CA THR A 359 -5.58 8.79 -23.58
C THR A 359 -7.07 8.77 -23.89
N LYS A 360 -7.42 8.26 -25.06
CA LYS A 360 -8.81 7.99 -25.47
C LYS A 360 -9.28 6.64 -24.91
N TYR A 361 -10.56 6.38 -25.03
CA TYR A 361 -11.13 5.10 -24.59
C TYR A 361 -10.70 3.95 -25.52
N HIS A 362 -10.31 2.83 -24.94
CA HIS A 362 -10.15 1.60 -25.69
C HIS A 362 -11.54 1.01 -26.01
N PRO A 363 -11.82 0.51 -27.24
CA PRO A 363 -13.15 0.00 -27.58
C PRO A 363 -13.67 -1.09 -26.63
N SER A 364 -12.80 -1.98 -26.15
CA SER A 364 -13.18 -3.04 -25.21
C SER A 364 -13.49 -2.53 -23.78
N ALA A 365 -13.10 -1.29 -23.46
CA ALA A 365 -13.31 -0.68 -22.14
C ALA A 365 -14.63 0.08 -22.01
N VAL A 366 -15.36 0.26 -23.11
CA VAL A 366 -16.58 1.08 -23.10
C VAL A 366 -17.83 0.23 -22.91
N ASP A 367 -18.76 0.76 -22.12
CA ASP A 367 -20.10 0.23 -21.98
C ASP A 367 -21.11 1.04 -22.82
N LEU A 368 -22.35 0.56 -22.85
CA LEU A 368 -23.41 1.18 -23.62
C LEU A 368 -23.71 2.61 -23.19
N LEU A 369 -23.65 2.90 -21.89
CA LEU A 369 -23.91 4.24 -21.35
C LEU A 369 -22.80 5.21 -21.74
N LEU A 370 -21.55 4.77 -21.67
CA LEU A 370 -20.41 5.56 -22.06
C LEU A 370 -20.43 5.87 -23.57
N ILE A 371 -20.79 4.91 -24.43
CA ILE A 371 -20.94 5.16 -25.86
C ILE A 371 -22.02 6.23 -26.11
N LYS A 372 -23.18 6.13 -25.44
CA LYS A 372 -24.25 7.14 -25.53
C LYS A 372 -23.76 8.52 -25.10
N ARG A 373 -23.03 8.57 -24.03
CA ARG A 373 -22.42 9.81 -23.52
C ARG A 373 -21.43 10.39 -24.53
N LEU A 374 -20.51 9.59 -25.06
CA LEU A 374 -19.54 10.04 -26.07
C LEU A 374 -20.25 10.58 -27.32
N ILE A 375 -21.34 9.94 -27.76
CA ILE A 375 -22.15 10.41 -28.87
C ILE A 375 -22.78 11.78 -28.57
N SER A 376 -23.21 12.03 -27.34
CA SER A 376 -23.80 13.32 -26.96
C SER A 376 -22.77 14.43 -26.85
N GLU A 377 -21.54 14.10 -26.38
CA GLU A 377 -20.47 15.07 -26.11
C GLU A 377 -19.57 15.33 -27.32
N THR A 378 -19.48 14.40 -28.28
CA THR A 378 -18.55 14.52 -29.41
C THR A 378 -18.85 15.73 -30.32
N SER A 379 -17.78 16.36 -30.76
CA SER A 379 -17.80 17.40 -31.80
C SER A 379 -17.80 16.85 -33.23
N LYS A 380 -17.61 15.51 -33.38
CA LYS A 380 -17.49 14.87 -34.69
C LYS A 380 -18.87 14.61 -35.30
N GLN A 381 -19.01 14.85 -36.61
CA GLN A 381 -20.26 14.78 -37.29
C GLN A 381 -20.57 13.37 -37.85
N THR A 382 -19.55 12.68 -38.36
CA THR A 382 -19.73 11.38 -39.02
C THR A 382 -19.29 10.21 -38.18
N LEU A 383 -19.93 9.05 -38.34
CA LEU A 383 -19.61 7.80 -37.65
C LEU A 383 -18.13 7.41 -37.83
N MET A 384 -17.60 7.59 -39.04
CA MET A 384 -16.18 7.35 -39.33
C MET A 384 -15.26 8.21 -38.44
N GLN A 385 -15.54 9.52 -38.39
CA GLN A 385 -14.75 10.44 -37.57
C GLN A 385 -14.89 10.15 -36.09
N PHE A 386 -16.08 9.77 -35.64
CA PHE A 386 -16.36 9.41 -34.26
C PHE A 386 -15.52 8.20 -33.83
N LEU A 387 -15.52 7.12 -34.61
CA LEU A 387 -14.73 5.92 -34.32
C LEU A 387 -13.23 6.21 -34.24
N GLN A 388 -12.69 7.01 -35.16
CA GLN A 388 -11.27 7.35 -35.19
C GLN A 388 -10.84 8.33 -34.08
N HIS A 389 -11.75 9.20 -33.66
CA HIS A 389 -11.38 10.28 -32.76
C HIS A 389 -11.63 9.98 -31.29
N GLU A 390 -12.72 9.29 -30.96
CA GLU A 390 -13.07 9.01 -29.55
C GLU A 390 -12.40 7.75 -29.00
N PHE A 391 -11.91 6.88 -29.89
CA PHE A 391 -11.30 5.61 -29.50
C PHE A 391 -9.82 5.54 -29.89
N VAL A 392 -9.04 4.84 -29.06
CA VAL A 392 -7.63 4.53 -29.33
C VAL A 392 -7.54 3.33 -30.30
N ASN A 393 -6.47 3.30 -31.08
CA ASN A 393 -6.13 2.20 -31.99
C ASN A 393 -7.16 1.92 -33.11
N ILE A 394 -8.07 2.86 -33.42
CA ILE A 394 -8.97 2.77 -34.56
C ILE A 394 -8.48 3.70 -35.67
N GLY A 395 -7.66 3.15 -36.58
CA GLY A 395 -7.29 3.82 -37.82
C GLY A 395 -8.39 3.80 -38.89
N LYS A 396 -8.18 4.51 -40.00
CA LYS A 396 -9.18 4.64 -41.08
C LYS A 396 -9.61 3.28 -41.63
N SER A 397 -8.69 2.40 -41.98
CA SER A 397 -8.97 1.08 -42.52
C SER A 397 -9.76 0.18 -41.56
N LEU A 398 -9.42 0.23 -40.25
CA LEU A 398 -10.14 -0.53 -39.24
C LEU A 398 -11.56 0.03 -39.04
N ALA A 399 -11.70 1.36 -39.02
CA ALA A 399 -13.02 1.99 -38.90
C ALA A 399 -13.94 1.63 -40.06
N GLU A 400 -13.42 1.60 -41.33
CA GLU A 400 -14.16 1.15 -42.51
C GLU A 400 -14.62 -0.30 -42.37
N ARG A 401 -13.74 -1.21 -41.94
CA ARG A 401 -14.08 -2.61 -41.71
C ARG A 401 -15.12 -2.80 -40.61
N LEU A 402 -14.98 -2.06 -39.49
CA LEU A 402 -15.97 -2.09 -38.39
C LEU A 402 -17.33 -1.64 -38.86
N ILE A 403 -17.43 -0.56 -39.66
CA ILE A 403 -18.68 -0.06 -40.19
C ILE A 403 -19.31 -1.07 -41.14
N GLY A 404 -18.50 -1.70 -42.01
CA GLY A 404 -18.99 -2.78 -42.89
C GLY A 404 -19.55 -3.98 -42.11
N GLU A 405 -18.91 -4.36 -40.99
CA GLU A 405 -19.35 -5.47 -40.13
C GLU A 405 -20.62 -5.14 -39.31
N MET A 406 -20.88 -3.84 -39.06
CA MET A 406 -22.10 -3.42 -38.37
C MET A 406 -23.39 -3.74 -39.21
N GLY A 407 -23.26 -3.77 -40.51
CA GLY A 407 -24.36 -4.12 -41.44
C GLY A 407 -24.77 -2.98 -42.37
N PRO A 408 -25.73 -3.22 -43.29
CA PRO A 408 -26.12 -2.29 -44.36
C PRO A 408 -26.74 -1.00 -43.84
N ASP A 409 -27.27 -1.00 -42.62
CA ASP A 409 -27.88 0.17 -41.97
C ASP A 409 -26.86 1.21 -41.51
N PHE A 410 -25.55 0.95 -41.71
CA PHE A 410 -24.46 1.83 -41.30
C PHE A 410 -23.68 2.36 -42.50
N SER A 411 -23.34 3.63 -42.45
CA SER A 411 -22.51 4.29 -43.48
C SER A 411 -21.41 5.14 -42.81
N PRO A 412 -20.22 5.20 -43.40
CA PRO A 412 -19.12 6.06 -42.90
C PRO A 412 -19.52 7.54 -42.78
N LYS A 413 -20.43 8.00 -43.59
CA LYS A 413 -20.93 9.41 -43.59
C LYS A 413 -22.16 9.62 -42.69
N MET A 414 -22.69 8.56 -42.05
CA MET A 414 -23.85 8.67 -41.15
C MET A 414 -23.57 9.65 -40.03
N ALA A 415 -24.55 10.51 -39.73
CA ALA A 415 -24.43 11.45 -38.64
C ALA A 415 -24.46 10.74 -37.27
N VAL A 416 -23.48 11.00 -36.43
CA VAL A 416 -23.35 10.32 -35.11
C VAL A 416 -24.54 10.58 -34.21
N LYS A 417 -25.08 11.81 -34.23
CA LYS A 417 -26.21 12.22 -33.39
C LYS A 417 -27.57 11.66 -33.86
N SER A 418 -27.62 11.08 -35.06
CA SER A 418 -28.86 10.43 -35.58
C SER A 418 -28.89 8.93 -35.31
N LEU A 419 -27.88 8.35 -34.64
CA LEU A 419 -27.84 6.91 -34.33
C LEU A 419 -28.99 6.51 -33.41
N THR A 420 -29.74 5.49 -33.82
CA THR A 420 -30.79 4.90 -33.00
C THR A 420 -30.25 4.09 -31.84
N SER A 421 -31.04 3.86 -30.80
CA SER A 421 -30.65 3.04 -29.65
C SER A 421 -30.22 1.62 -30.06
N GLN A 422 -30.86 1.03 -31.08
CA GLN A 422 -30.51 -0.29 -31.60
C GLN A 422 -29.15 -0.29 -32.30
N GLN A 423 -28.87 0.75 -33.08
CA GLN A 423 -27.57 0.92 -33.73
C GLN A 423 -26.45 1.09 -32.69
N ILE A 424 -26.68 1.83 -31.62
CA ILE A 424 -25.71 1.99 -30.52
C ILE A 424 -25.42 0.65 -29.81
N VAL A 425 -26.46 -0.16 -29.59
CA VAL A 425 -26.30 -1.52 -29.04
C VAL A 425 -25.47 -2.38 -30.00
N ARG A 426 -25.66 -2.29 -31.33
CA ARG A 426 -24.86 -3.03 -32.32
C ARG A 426 -23.39 -2.62 -32.29
N ILE A 427 -23.11 -1.32 -32.21
CA ILE A 427 -21.72 -0.82 -32.03
C ILE A 427 -21.10 -1.44 -30.79
N HIS A 428 -21.79 -1.41 -29.66
CA HIS A 428 -21.29 -1.98 -28.40
C HIS A 428 -21.05 -3.49 -28.51
N GLN A 429 -21.97 -4.25 -29.13
CA GLN A 429 -21.78 -5.69 -29.34
C GLN A 429 -20.54 -5.99 -30.19
N LEU A 430 -20.34 -5.23 -31.27
CA LEU A 430 -19.16 -5.39 -32.12
C LEU A 430 -17.86 -5.07 -31.35
N PHE A 431 -17.84 -4.02 -30.53
CA PHE A 431 -16.69 -3.67 -29.69
C PHE A 431 -16.32 -4.77 -28.68
N ARG A 432 -17.31 -5.55 -28.25
CA ARG A 432 -17.07 -6.70 -27.35
C ARG A 432 -16.57 -7.95 -28.07
N GLN A 433 -16.85 -8.09 -29.36
CA GLN A 433 -16.51 -9.28 -30.15
C GLN A 433 -15.24 -9.10 -30.99
N ALA A 434 -15.01 -7.88 -31.46
CA ALA A 434 -13.84 -7.59 -32.30
C ALA A 434 -12.54 -7.57 -31.48
N LYS A 435 -11.45 -7.99 -32.09
CA LYS A 435 -10.12 -7.88 -31.54
C LYS A 435 -9.52 -6.53 -31.91
N PHE A 436 -9.03 -5.82 -30.92
CA PHE A 436 -8.32 -4.55 -31.07
C PHE A 436 -6.89 -4.70 -30.60
N ASP A 437 -5.99 -3.85 -31.11
CA ASP A 437 -4.64 -3.76 -30.61
C ASP A 437 -4.64 -3.17 -29.21
N ASP A 438 -3.76 -3.69 -28.35
CA ASP A 438 -3.66 -3.27 -26.96
C ASP A 438 -3.29 -1.77 -26.84
N PRO A 439 -3.84 -1.03 -25.87
CA PRO A 439 -3.50 0.35 -25.63
C PRO A 439 -2.04 0.45 -25.12
N THR A 440 -1.37 1.55 -25.48
CA THR A 440 -0.02 1.85 -24.96
C THR A 440 -0.04 2.14 -23.45
N GLY A 441 1.12 2.01 -22.81
CA GLY A 441 1.29 2.33 -21.39
C GLY A 441 1.52 3.83 -21.10
N ASP A 442 1.48 4.72 -22.09
CA ASP A 442 1.84 6.13 -21.94
C ASP A 442 0.92 6.93 -20.98
N CYS A 443 -0.30 6.43 -20.75
CA CYS A 443 -1.24 6.98 -19.78
C CYS A 443 -0.95 6.53 -18.33
N LEU A 444 0.08 5.71 -18.12
CA LEU A 444 0.51 5.21 -16.82
C LEU A 444 1.80 5.90 -16.36
N SER A 445 1.95 5.95 -15.04
CA SER A 445 3.11 6.54 -14.37
C SER A 445 3.56 5.57 -13.27
N PRO A 446 4.24 4.46 -13.65
CA PRO A 446 4.85 3.56 -12.67
C PRO A 446 5.94 4.28 -11.88
N ALA A 447 6.29 3.78 -10.69
CA ALA A 447 7.38 4.36 -9.90
C ALA A 447 8.74 4.20 -10.59
N GLY A 448 8.92 3.12 -11.34
CA GLY A 448 10.16 2.72 -12.00
C GLY A 448 11.06 1.87 -11.07
N GLU A 449 11.84 0.97 -11.66
CA GLU A 449 12.73 0.08 -10.91
C GLU A 449 13.70 0.84 -10.01
N TYR A 450 14.27 1.93 -10.53
CA TYR A 450 15.23 2.75 -9.83
C TYR A 450 14.61 3.35 -8.55
N ASN A 451 13.47 4.02 -8.67
CA ASN A 451 12.79 4.65 -7.53
C ASN A 451 12.34 3.61 -6.51
N LEU A 452 11.76 2.49 -6.98
CA LEU A 452 11.32 1.42 -6.08
C LEU A 452 12.51 0.81 -5.32
N ARG A 453 13.62 0.52 -6.01
CA ARG A 453 14.86 0.01 -5.39
C ARG A 453 15.42 0.98 -4.38
N LEU A 454 15.51 2.26 -4.74
CA LEU A 454 16.04 3.32 -3.87
C LEU A 454 15.20 3.47 -2.61
N GLY A 455 13.87 3.54 -2.76
CA GLY A 455 12.95 3.67 -1.63
C GLY A 455 13.04 2.47 -0.67
N ILE A 456 13.07 1.24 -1.20
CA ILE A 456 13.25 0.04 -0.37
C ILE A 456 14.58 0.09 0.36
N THR A 457 15.67 0.42 -0.34
CA THR A 457 17.02 0.44 0.24
C THR A 457 17.16 1.49 1.33
N LYS A 458 16.62 2.69 1.12
CA LYS A 458 16.79 3.83 2.04
C LYS A 458 15.85 3.80 3.24
N GLU A 459 14.68 3.18 3.13
CA GLU A 459 13.69 3.17 4.21
C GLU A 459 13.68 1.85 5.02
N LEU A 460 14.18 0.74 4.46
CA LEU A 460 14.19 -0.56 5.14
C LEU A 460 15.58 -1.15 5.37
N HIS A 461 16.60 -0.62 4.73
CA HIS A 461 18.00 -1.06 4.85
C HIS A 461 18.18 -2.58 4.74
N PRO A 462 17.71 -3.23 3.65
CA PRO A 462 17.87 -4.66 3.45
C PRO A 462 19.32 -5.03 3.12
N ASP A 463 19.71 -6.28 3.38
CA ASP A 463 21.02 -6.80 2.97
C ASP A 463 21.10 -6.96 1.44
N MET A 464 20.00 -7.38 0.83
CA MET A 464 19.89 -7.56 -0.62
C MET A 464 18.51 -7.11 -1.11
N VAL A 465 18.47 -6.55 -2.30
CA VAL A 465 17.23 -6.15 -2.97
C VAL A 465 17.33 -6.43 -4.48
N ALA A 466 16.22 -6.86 -5.05
CA ALA A 466 16.01 -6.92 -6.50
C ALA A 466 14.67 -6.28 -6.84
N THR A 467 14.60 -5.59 -7.96
CA THR A 467 13.40 -4.92 -8.45
C THR A 467 13.18 -5.28 -9.91
N TYR A 468 11.92 -5.26 -10.33
CA TYR A 468 11.51 -5.55 -11.68
C TYR A 468 10.28 -4.72 -12.03
N SER A 469 10.27 -4.15 -13.23
CA SER A 469 9.08 -3.48 -13.80
C SER A 469 8.63 -4.26 -15.04
N GLY A 470 7.37 -4.69 -15.04
CA GLY A 470 6.77 -5.40 -16.16
C GLY A 470 6.44 -4.47 -17.33
N SER A 471 6.21 -5.04 -18.51
CA SER A 471 5.60 -4.33 -19.63
C SER A 471 4.13 -4.03 -19.36
N ALA A 472 3.56 -3.07 -20.09
CA ALA A 472 2.14 -2.80 -20.05
C ALA A 472 1.35 -4.04 -20.53
N GLN A 473 0.35 -4.42 -19.77
CA GLN A 473 -0.63 -5.46 -20.07
C GLN A 473 -2.03 -4.84 -20.01
N VAL A 474 -3.03 -5.58 -20.44
CA VAL A 474 -4.39 -5.06 -20.54
C VAL A 474 -5.38 -5.95 -19.79
N PHE A 475 -6.28 -5.31 -19.06
CA PHE A 475 -7.42 -5.95 -18.44
C PHE A 475 -8.68 -5.11 -18.74
N GLU A 476 -9.69 -5.73 -19.32
CA GLU A 476 -10.95 -5.06 -19.75
C GLU A 476 -10.72 -3.79 -20.59
N GLY A 477 -9.69 -3.77 -21.46
CA GLY A 477 -9.33 -2.61 -22.26
C GLY A 477 -8.61 -1.47 -21.49
N HIS A 478 -8.29 -1.68 -20.21
CA HIS A 478 -7.49 -0.76 -19.42
C HIS A 478 -6.05 -1.26 -19.29
N PRO A 479 -5.05 -0.46 -19.67
CA PRO A 479 -3.67 -0.85 -19.49
C PRO A 479 -3.31 -0.89 -18.01
N PHE A 480 -2.44 -1.84 -17.65
CA PHE A 480 -1.84 -1.90 -16.32
C PHE A 480 -0.38 -2.35 -16.39
N ILE A 481 0.42 -1.90 -15.44
CA ILE A 481 1.81 -2.32 -15.23
C ILE A 481 1.95 -2.84 -13.81
N VAL A 482 2.69 -3.92 -13.65
CA VAL A 482 3.06 -4.48 -12.34
C VAL A 482 4.55 -4.30 -12.12
N GLU A 483 4.90 -3.61 -11.06
CA GLU A 483 6.25 -3.46 -10.56
C GLU A 483 6.41 -4.28 -9.29
N ALA A 484 7.53 -4.96 -9.14
CA ALA A 484 7.82 -5.73 -7.93
C ALA A 484 9.22 -5.41 -7.38
N GLY A 485 9.35 -5.55 -6.08
CA GLY A 485 10.61 -5.56 -5.38
C GLY A 485 10.62 -6.69 -4.35
N VAL A 486 11.71 -7.41 -4.26
CA VAL A 486 11.93 -8.41 -3.22
C VAL A 486 13.22 -8.06 -2.49
N SER A 487 13.15 -7.99 -1.17
CA SER A 487 14.29 -7.73 -0.31
C SER A 487 14.51 -8.87 0.69
N VAL A 488 15.75 -9.11 1.04
CA VAL A 488 16.16 -10.13 2.04
C VAL A 488 17.06 -9.46 3.06
N GLY A 489 16.83 -9.77 4.35
CA GLY A 489 17.56 -9.17 5.47
C GLY A 489 16.99 -7.83 5.92
N GLY A 490 17.79 -7.07 6.68
CA GLY A 490 17.43 -5.75 7.20
C GLY A 490 17.10 -5.75 8.69
N LYS A 491 17.49 -4.64 9.36
CA LYS A 491 17.27 -4.48 10.81
C LYS A 491 15.79 -4.27 11.14
N ASP A 492 15.09 -3.51 10.28
CA ASP A 492 13.72 -3.04 10.52
C ASP A 492 12.64 -3.96 9.93
N VAL A 493 13.04 -5.07 9.31
CA VAL A 493 12.13 -6.06 8.72
C VAL A 493 11.89 -7.19 9.71
N LYS A 494 10.63 -7.55 9.93
CA LYS A 494 10.25 -8.68 10.79
C LYS A 494 10.61 -10.01 10.11
N GLN A 495 10.88 -11.04 10.92
CA GLN A 495 11.07 -12.40 10.43
C GLN A 495 9.83 -12.90 9.69
N GLY A 496 10.01 -13.66 8.62
CA GLY A 496 8.98 -14.12 7.72
C GLY A 496 8.68 -13.14 6.57
N LEU A 497 7.57 -13.35 5.88
CA LEU A 497 7.12 -12.53 4.77
C LEU A 497 6.45 -11.23 5.26
N ASN A 498 7.01 -10.10 4.84
CA ASN A 498 6.44 -8.77 5.04
C ASN A 498 5.99 -8.25 3.67
N ILE A 499 4.70 -8.03 3.50
CA ILE A 499 4.10 -7.71 2.20
C ILE A 499 3.64 -6.26 2.18
N PHE A 500 4.14 -5.51 1.20
CA PHE A 500 3.86 -4.11 0.96
C PHE A 500 3.16 -3.99 -0.40
N ARG A 501 1.96 -3.43 -0.40
CA ARG A 501 1.06 -3.40 -1.55
C ARG A 501 0.77 -1.97 -1.94
N PHE A 502 0.85 -1.67 -3.22
CA PHE A 502 0.58 -0.35 -3.76
C PHE A 502 -0.33 -0.44 -4.98
N ALA A 503 -1.27 0.49 -5.09
CA ALA A 503 -2.13 0.66 -6.25
C ALA A 503 -2.07 2.13 -6.69
N ASN A 504 -1.69 2.40 -7.94
CA ASN A 504 -1.41 3.76 -8.43
C ASN A 504 -0.50 4.56 -7.51
N ARG A 505 0.52 3.90 -6.94
CA ARG A 505 1.47 4.45 -5.95
C ARG A 505 0.82 4.89 -4.62
N ILE A 506 -0.31 4.25 -4.25
CA ILE A 506 -0.97 4.41 -2.96
C ILE A 506 -0.71 3.17 -2.11
N PRO A 507 -0.23 3.29 -0.87
CA PRO A 507 -0.09 2.16 0.05
C PRO A 507 -1.45 1.56 0.46
N LEU A 508 -1.59 0.22 0.37
CA LEU A 508 -2.78 -0.52 0.77
C LEU A 508 -2.52 -1.21 2.11
N LEU A 509 -3.12 -0.74 3.20
CA LEU A 509 -2.85 -1.24 4.56
C LEU A 509 -3.88 -2.25 5.10
N PHE A 510 -5.10 -2.26 4.55
CA PHE A 510 -6.21 -3.07 5.07
C PHE A 510 -6.48 -4.29 4.19
N GLU A 511 -7.28 -5.24 4.70
CA GLU A 511 -7.77 -6.42 3.97
C GLU A 511 -6.68 -7.25 3.27
N GLN A 512 -5.54 -7.45 3.94
CA GLN A 512 -4.40 -8.16 3.36
C GLN A 512 -4.72 -9.60 2.95
N GLY A 513 -5.55 -10.31 3.72
CA GLY A 513 -5.82 -11.74 3.51
C GLY A 513 -6.54 -12.07 2.20
N ALA A 514 -7.30 -11.13 1.64
CA ALA A 514 -8.05 -11.29 0.40
C ALA A 514 -7.34 -10.75 -0.84
N ASP A 515 -6.21 -10.07 -0.65
CA ASP A 515 -5.48 -9.36 -1.70
C ASP A 515 -4.65 -10.28 -2.60
N VAL A 516 -4.65 -9.99 -3.90
CA VAL A 516 -3.94 -10.77 -4.93
C VAL A 516 -2.43 -10.87 -4.67
N VAL A 517 -1.79 -9.78 -4.22
CA VAL A 517 -0.35 -9.76 -3.95
C VAL A 517 -0.03 -10.67 -2.77
N THR A 518 -0.79 -10.53 -1.69
CA THR A 518 -0.62 -11.35 -0.47
C THR A 518 -0.82 -12.82 -0.75
N ARG A 519 -1.90 -13.18 -1.45
CA ARG A 519 -2.17 -14.57 -1.81
C ARG A 519 -1.12 -15.14 -2.75
N THR A 520 -0.65 -14.34 -3.72
CA THR A 520 0.42 -14.77 -4.63
C THR A 520 1.72 -15.01 -3.87
N ALA A 521 2.18 -14.08 -3.06
CA ALA A 521 3.41 -14.20 -2.29
C ALA A 521 3.38 -15.38 -1.31
N LEU A 522 2.23 -15.64 -0.64
CA LEU A 522 2.09 -16.70 0.34
C LEU A 522 1.88 -18.09 -0.29
N LYS A 523 1.11 -18.19 -1.39
CA LYS A 523 0.60 -19.49 -1.88
C LYS A 523 1.13 -19.87 -3.27
N ARG A 524 1.52 -18.91 -4.12
CA ARG A 524 1.87 -19.19 -5.53
C ARG A 524 3.36 -19.13 -5.82
N ILE A 525 4.18 -18.63 -4.88
CA ILE A 525 5.64 -18.56 -4.98
C ILE A 525 6.27 -19.67 -4.14
N ASN A 526 7.10 -20.50 -4.77
CA ASN A 526 7.92 -21.49 -4.06
C ASN A 526 9.26 -20.83 -3.67
N TRP A 527 9.33 -20.23 -2.50
CA TRP A 527 10.51 -19.51 -1.99
C TRP A 527 11.75 -20.40 -1.87
N ASN A 528 11.57 -21.68 -1.50
CA ASN A 528 12.68 -22.61 -1.32
C ASN A 528 13.46 -22.87 -2.62
N SER A 529 12.81 -22.78 -3.79
CA SER A 529 13.47 -22.93 -5.09
C SER A 529 14.47 -21.79 -5.40
N TYR A 530 14.34 -20.66 -4.68
CA TYR A 530 15.21 -19.50 -4.76
C TYR A 530 16.22 -19.42 -3.60
N LYS A 531 16.32 -20.47 -2.77
CA LYS A 531 17.17 -20.51 -1.57
C LYS A 531 16.77 -19.46 -0.52
N ILE A 532 15.49 -19.12 -0.43
CA ILE A 532 14.90 -18.23 0.55
C ILE A 532 13.98 -19.04 1.46
N ASN A 533 14.19 -18.96 2.76
CA ASN A 533 13.34 -19.61 3.75
C ASN A 533 12.20 -18.68 4.19
N GLN A 534 10.97 -19.02 3.78
CA GLN A 534 9.78 -18.19 4.03
C GLN A 534 9.53 -17.87 5.50
N THR A 535 9.92 -18.74 6.43
CA THR A 535 9.63 -18.59 7.86
C THR A 535 10.80 -18.03 8.67
N GLN A 536 12.03 -18.29 8.24
CA GLN A 536 13.24 -17.91 8.98
C GLN A 536 13.87 -16.63 8.46
N ASP A 537 13.83 -16.40 7.15
CA ASP A 537 14.42 -15.21 6.57
C ASP A 537 13.50 -13.99 6.76
N LYS A 538 14.11 -12.81 6.84
CA LYS A 538 13.41 -11.53 6.83
C LYS A 538 13.18 -11.12 5.38
N ILE A 539 11.97 -11.31 4.88
CA ILE A 539 11.64 -11.10 3.48
C ILE A 539 10.69 -9.91 3.35
N GLY A 540 11.04 -8.92 2.54
CA GLY A 540 10.14 -7.86 2.10
C GLY A 540 9.69 -8.12 0.66
N VAL A 541 8.38 -8.11 0.43
CA VAL A 541 7.76 -8.21 -0.90
C VAL A 541 6.99 -6.93 -1.16
N PHE A 542 7.39 -6.19 -2.18
CA PHE A 542 6.81 -4.92 -2.58
C PHE A 542 6.18 -5.10 -3.96
N VAL A 543 4.91 -4.80 -4.11
CA VAL A 543 4.25 -4.85 -5.41
C VAL A 543 3.42 -3.60 -5.63
N SER A 544 3.68 -2.92 -6.74
CA SER A 544 2.94 -1.76 -7.21
C SER A 544 2.20 -2.12 -8.50
N ILE A 545 0.88 -1.96 -8.48
CA ILE A 545 0.01 -2.15 -9.65
C ILE A 545 -0.50 -0.77 -10.05
N VAL A 546 -0.18 -0.35 -11.27
CA VAL A 546 -0.67 0.92 -11.82
C VAL A 546 -1.60 0.67 -12.99
N SER A 547 -2.73 1.39 -13.04
CA SER A 547 -3.73 1.29 -14.11
C SER A 547 -4.57 2.56 -14.19
N THR A 548 -5.17 2.80 -15.34
CA THR A 548 -6.21 3.84 -15.51
C THR A 548 -7.49 3.52 -14.72
N LYS A 549 -7.74 2.22 -14.44
CA LYS A 549 -8.87 1.73 -13.64
C LYS A 549 -8.43 0.53 -12.82
N ILE A 550 -8.09 0.75 -11.55
CA ILE A 550 -7.76 -0.34 -10.63
C ILE A 550 -9.04 -1.09 -10.23
N PRO A 551 -9.10 -2.42 -10.37
CA PRO A 551 -10.27 -3.22 -9.99
C PRO A 551 -10.28 -3.50 -8.46
N PHE A 552 -10.47 -2.43 -7.68
CA PHE A 552 -10.58 -2.57 -6.23
C PHE A 552 -11.81 -3.40 -5.84
N LYS A 553 -11.63 -4.25 -4.85
CA LYS A 553 -12.71 -4.90 -4.14
C LYS A 553 -12.99 -4.13 -2.84
N GLY A 554 -14.26 -3.92 -2.55
CA GLY A 554 -14.66 -3.05 -1.46
C GLY A 554 -14.64 -1.57 -1.81
N THR A 555 -15.36 -0.80 -1.03
CA THR A 555 -15.66 0.60 -1.28
C THR A 555 -14.52 1.54 -0.87
N GLY A 556 -13.68 1.14 0.10
CA GLY A 556 -12.57 1.95 0.63
C GLY A 556 -11.27 1.91 -0.16
N LYS A 557 -11.23 1.32 -1.38
CA LYS A 557 -9.99 1.10 -2.16
C LYS A 557 -8.92 0.34 -1.35
N GLU A 558 -9.29 -0.73 -0.65
CA GLU A 558 -8.45 -1.35 0.36
C GLU A 558 -7.61 -2.52 -0.17
N TYR A 559 -8.10 -3.22 -1.21
CA TYR A 559 -7.37 -4.34 -1.81
C TYR A 559 -7.83 -4.63 -3.24
N ILE A 560 -6.99 -5.36 -3.98
CA ILE A 560 -7.28 -5.89 -5.32
C ILE A 560 -7.55 -7.38 -5.17
N GLY A 561 -8.70 -7.85 -5.68
CA GLY A 561 -9.12 -9.24 -5.55
C GLY A 561 -8.22 -10.23 -6.30
N ASP A 562 -8.24 -11.47 -5.85
CA ASP A 562 -7.46 -12.59 -6.41
C ASP A 562 -8.18 -13.32 -7.56
N ASP A 563 -9.32 -12.80 -7.96
CA ASP A 563 -10.21 -13.37 -8.98
C ASP A 563 -9.83 -12.98 -10.43
N ILE A 564 -8.88 -12.05 -10.60
CA ILE A 564 -8.41 -11.59 -11.92
C ILE A 564 -7.12 -12.32 -12.28
N SER A 565 -7.22 -13.26 -13.24
CA SER A 565 -6.12 -14.15 -13.64
C SER A 565 -4.94 -13.39 -14.25
N GLU A 566 -5.21 -12.36 -15.06
CA GLU A 566 -4.20 -11.54 -15.74
C GLU A 566 -3.32 -10.79 -14.73
N ILE A 567 -3.95 -10.11 -13.77
CA ILE A 567 -3.23 -9.39 -12.71
C ILE A 567 -2.49 -10.38 -11.81
N ALA A 568 -3.10 -11.49 -11.45
CA ALA A 568 -2.47 -12.50 -10.62
C ALA A 568 -1.25 -13.14 -11.28
N SER A 569 -1.31 -13.39 -12.60
CA SER A 569 -0.19 -13.91 -13.38
C SER A 569 0.94 -12.89 -13.51
N ALA A 570 0.61 -11.62 -13.77
CA ALA A 570 1.58 -10.54 -13.84
C ALA A 570 2.31 -10.34 -12.50
N VAL A 571 1.58 -10.32 -11.39
CA VAL A 571 2.14 -10.22 -10.03
C VAL A 571 3.07 -11.42 -9.74
N LYS A 572 2.64 -12.64 -10.07
CA LYS A 572 3.46 -13.83 -9.90
C LYS A 572 4.75 -13.74 -10.71
N SER A 573 4.66 -13.38 -11.99
CA SER A 573 5.81 -13.23 -12.87
C SER A 573 6.80 -12.18 -12.35
N ALA A 574 6.31 -11.01 -11.95
CA ALA A 574 7.14 -9.93 -11.43
C ALA A 574 7.90 -10.33 -10.15
N ILE A 575 7.24 -10.99 -9.19
CA ILE A 575 7.89 -11.50 -7.98
C ILE A 575 8.94 -12.58 -8.35
N GLN A 576 8.63 -13.48 -9.29
CA GLN A 576 9.54 -14.53 -9.73
C GLN A 576 10.81 -13.95 -10.39
N GLN A 577 10.68 -12.89 -11.20
CA GLN A 577 11.82 -12.19 -11.80
C GLN A 577 12.75 -11.59 -10.72
N CYS A 578 12.19 -10.94 -9.71
CA CYS A 578 12.98 -10.47 -8.57
C CYS A 578 13.67 -11.62 -7.82
N CYS A 579 12.96 -12.73 -7.59
CA CYS A 579 13.53 -13.91 -6.93
C CYS A 579 14.67 -14.55 -7.75
N ASN A 580 14.55 -14.59 -9.08
CA ASN A 580 15.61 -15.08 -9.98
C ASN A 580 16.87 -14.22 -9.87
N GLN A 581 16.73 -12.89 -9.91
CA GLN A 581 17.85 -11.96 -9.71
C GLN A 581 18.51 -12.14 -8.34
N LEU A 582 17.73 -12.38 -7.28
CA LEU A 582 18.26 -12.59 -5.93
C LEU A 582 18.93 -13.95 -5.78
N LYS A 583 18.42 -15.00 -6.42
CA LYS A 583 18.94 -16.36 -6.32
C LYS A 583 20.44 -16.43 -6.61
N SER A 584 20.90 -15.81 -7.69
CA SER A 584 22.32 -15.77 -8.04
C SER A 584 23.16 -15.08 -6.97
N LYS A 585 22.68 -13.94 -6.43
CA LYS A 585 23.36 -13.20 -5.36
C LYS A 585 23.38 -14.01 -4.05
N ILE A 586 22.25 -14.66 -3.70
CA ILE A 586 22.14 -15.49 -2.49
C ILE A 586 23.06 -16.71 -2.58
N VAL A 587 23.08 -17.40 -3.74
CA VAL A 587 23.95 -18.55 -3.95
C VAL A 587 25.41 -18.15 -3.82
N LYS A 588 25.83 -17.04 -4.45
CA LYS A 588 27.19 -16.50 -4.30
C LYS A 588 27.53 -16.20 -2.82
N LYS A 589 26.62 -15.56 -2.08
CA LYS A 589 26.82 -15.25 -0.65
C LYS A 589 26.91 -16.53 0.21
N ILE A 590 26.05 -17.52 -0.06
CA ILE A 590 26.11 -18.82 0.63
C ILE A 590 27.43 -19.54 0.33
N GLN A 591 27.83 -19.58 -0.94
CA GLN A 591 29.10 -20.19 -1.36
C GLN A 591 30.29 -19.50 -0.68
N ALA A 592 30.36 -18.16 -0.75
CA ALA A 592 31.41 -17.39 -0.08
C ALA A 592 31.46 -17.68 1.43
N ARG A 593 30.30 -17.76 2.10
CA ARG A 593 30.25 -18.10 3.54
C ARG A 593 30.69 -19.54 3.81
N GLN A 594 30.22 -20.50 3.02
CA GLN A 594 30.66 -21.89 3.12
C GLN A 594 32.17 -22.02 2.88
N GLN A 595 32.68 -21.25 1.94
CA GLN A 595 34.09 -21.14 1.65
C GLN A 595 34.85 -20.62 2.87
N GLN A 596 34.44 -19.51 3.42
CA GLN A 596 35.07 -18.94 4.60
C GLN A 596 35.03 -19.88 5.81
N GLU A 597 33.90 -20.56 6.04
CA GLU A 597 33.77 -21.58 7.11
C GLU A 597 34.70 -22.78 6.87
N ARG A 598 34.81 -23.26 5.63
CA ARG A 598 35.70 -24.35 5.25
C ARG A 598 37.17 -23.95 5.40
N LYS A 599 37.55 -22.75 4.93
CA LYS A 599 38.88 -22.17 5.16
C LYS A 599 39.22 -22.10 6.65
N ARG A 600 38.30 -21.57 7.45
CA ARG A 600 38.47 -21.47 8.91
C ARG A 600 38.64 -22.84 9.58
N ASN A 601 37.91 -23.84 9.10
CA ASN A 601 38.04 -25.20 9.63
C ASN A 601 39.36 -25.83 9.18
N LEU A 602 39.75 -25.69 7.90
CA LEU A 602 41.06 -26.16 7.43
C LEU A 602 42.21 -25.54 8.17
N SER A 603 42.21 -24.22 8.38
CA SER A 603 43.23 -23.50 9.11
C SER A 603 43.43 -23.99 10.56
N LYS A 604 42.35 -24.53 11.20
CA LYS A 604 42.46 -25.13 12.54
C LYS A 604 43.24 -26.45 12.55
N TYR A 605 43.23 -27.19 11.42
CA TYR A 605 43.90 -28.49 11.32
C TYR A 605 45.33 -28.39 10.76
N ILE A 606 45.74 -27.22 10.22
CA ILE A 606 47.10 -27.00 9.68
C ILE A 606 48.16 -27.38 10.72
N PRO A 607 48.10 -26.94 12.00
CA PRO A 607 49.12 -27.30 12.97
C PRO A 607 49.25 -28.83 13.13
N ASN A 608 48.14 -29.52 13.37
CA ASN A 608 48.17 -30.97 13.60
C ASN A 608 48.60 -31.74 12.35
N ALA A 609 48.19 -31.29 11.14
CA ALA A 609 48.64 -31.86 9.90
C ALA A 609 50.13 -31.63 9.66
N THR A 610 50.62 -30.42 10.01
CA THR A 610 52.04 -30.07 9.91
C THR A 610 52.88 -30.94 10.81
N ASP A 611 52.46 -31.14 12.09
CA ASP A 611 53.13 -31.97 13.07
C ASP A 611 53.29 -33.40 12.55
N ALA A 612 52.17 -34.00 12.15
CA ALA A 612 52.17 -35.38 11.63
C ALA A 612 53.00 -35.56 10.36
N LEU A 613 52.87 -34.60 9.41
CA LEU A 613 53.64 -34.62 8.15
C LEU A 613 55.14 -34.42 8.39
N TYR A 614 55.49 -33.51 9.32
CA TYR A 614 56.88 -33.29 9.65
C TYR A 614 57.53 -34.47 10.35
N GLU A 615 56.85 -35.14 11.28
CA GLU A 615 57.31 -36.40 11.89
C GLU A 615 57.55 -37.49 10.88
N VAL A 616 56.58 -37.71 9.96
CA VAL A 616 56.76 -38.71 8.85
C VAL A 616 57.94 -38.36 7.95
N LEU A 617 58.09 -37.11 7.56
CA LEU A 617 59.23 -36.66 6.75
C LEU A 617 60.56 -36.82 7.48
N LYS A 618 60.59 -36.61 8.80
CA LYS A 618 61.75 -36.81 9.64
C LYS A 618 62.14 -38.29 9.76
N GLU A 619 61.16 -39.15 10.02
CA GLU A 619 61.37 -40.60 10.03
C GLU A 619 61.84 -41.13 8.69
N MET A 620 61.24 -40.65 7.59
CA MET A 620 61.68 -41.01 6.24
C MET A 620 63.06 -40.53 5.90
N ALA A 621 63.50 -39.41 6.44
CA ALA A 621 64.86 -38.87 6.27
C ALA A 621 65.92 -39.60 7.11
N GLN A 622 65.50 -40.19 8.25
CA GLN A 622 66.35 -40.99 9.14
C GLN A 622 66.47 -42.47 8.75
N SER A 623 65.45 -43.01 8.08
CA SER A 623 65.47 -44.38 7.58
C SER A 623 66.44 -44.50 6.39
N ASP A 624 67.46 -45.34 6.55
CA ASP A 624 68.66 -45.56 5.75
C ASP A 624 68.43 -45.50 4.22
N ALA A 625 69.26 -44.69 3.54
CA ALA A 625 69.26 -44.46 2.09
C ALA A 625 69.53 -45.71 1.23
N SER A 626 69.90 -46.86 1.83
CA SER A 626 70.28 -48.09 1.14
C SER A 626 69.11 -48.89 0.52
N LYS A 627 67.85 -48.62 0.90
CA LYS A 627 66.66 -49.32 0.39
C LYS A 627 65.87 -48.57 -0.67
N ARG A 628 66.25 -47.38 -1.07
CA ARG A 628 65.48 -46.55 -2.02
C ARG A 628 66.06 -46.43 -3.39
N LYS A 629 66.09 -47.50 -4.16
CA LYS A 629 66.46 -47.49 -5.58
C LYS A 629 65.30 -47.31 -6.55
N ARG A 630 64.11 -46.80 -6.15
CA ARG A 630 62.96 -46.81 -7.04
C ARG A 630 62.03 -45.58 -7.02
N ASN A 631 62.32 -44.47 -6.43
CA ASN A 631 61.47 -43.28 -6.54
C ASN A 631 62.28 -42.05 -6.91
N GLY A 632 61.68 -41.10 -7.69
CA GLY A 632 62.33 -40.09 -8.48
C GLY A 632 63.25 -39.13 -7.75
N ALA A 633 64.09 -38.41 -8.47
CA ALA A 633 65.13 -37.48 -8.01
C ALA A 633 64.57 -36.36 -7.10
N GLU A 634 63.30 -35.99 -7.27
CA GLU A 634 62.62 -34.91 -6.51
C GLU A 634 62.36 -35.28 -5.04
N ASP A 635 61.89 -36.52 -4.77
CA ASP A 635 61.65 -37.01 -3.42
C ASP A 635 62.96 -37.04 -2.59
N ALA A 636 64.08 -37.35 -3.26
CA ALA A 636 65.39 -37.37 -2.60
C ALA A 636 65.87 -35.97 -2.22
N GLU A 637 65.51 -34.93 -2.97
CA GLU A 637 65.89 -33.54 -2.65
C GLU A 637 65.13 -32.98 -1.47
N VAL A 638 63.82 -33.25 -1.36
CA VAL A 638 63.00 -32.82 -0.22
C VAL A 638 63.52 -33.45 1.09
N LEU A 639 63.80 -34.75 1.09
CA LEU A 639 64.34 -35.43 2.26
C LEU A 639 65.73 -34.94 2.67
N LYS A 640 66.60 -34.60 1.69
CA LYS A 640 67.88 -33.93 1.98
C LYS A 640 67.71 -32.56 2.62
N LYS A 641 66.74 -31.77 2.18
CA LYS A 641 66.42 -30.46 2.76
C LYS A 641 65.87 -30.62 4.21
N VAL A 642 65.12 -31.67 4.52
CA VAL A 642 64.64 -32.00 5.84
C VAL A 642 65.81 -32.41 6.74
N SER A 643 66.72 -33.31 6.25
CA SER A 643 67.93 -33.72 6.98
C SER A 643 68.90 -32.56 7.27
N ALA A 644 68.97 -31.57 6.37
CA ALA A 644 69.79 -30.39 6.48
C ALA A 644 69.12 -29.28 7.32
N HIS A 645 67.98 -29.53 7.94
CA HIS A 645 67.13 -28.56 8.68
C HIS A 645 66.75 -27.30 7.87
N LEU A 646 66.78 -27.36 6.56
CA LEU A 646 66.32 -26.30 5.67
C LEU A 646 64.76 -26.26 5.56
N ILE A 647 64.13 -27.39 5.82
CA ILE A 647 62.65 -27.50 5.94
C ILE A 647 62.39 -27.76 7.45
N THR A 648 61.82 -26.75 8.12
CA THR A 648 61.41 -26.82 9.52
C THR A 648 59.88 -26.99 9.58
N GLN A 649 59.37 -27.34 10.73
CA GLN A 649 57.92 -27.42 10.99
C GLN A 649 57.20 -26.10 10.67
N ASP A 650 57.82 -24.96 11.02
CA ASP A 650 57.26 -23.64 10.75
C ASP A 650 57.22 -23.30 9.27
N THR A 651 58.30 -23.63 8.50
CA THR A 651 58.32 -23.42 7.03
C THR A 651 57.29 -24.31 6.32
N LEU A 652 57.05 -25.53 6.82
CA LEU A 652 56.01 -26.41 6.30
C LEU A 652 54.58 -25.87 6.60
N LYS A 653 54.39 -25.32 7.82
CA LYS A 653 53.17 -24.67 8.24
C LYS A 653 52.83 -23.46 7.38
N GLU A 654 53.83 -22.59 7.14
CA GLU A 654 53.67 -21.41 6.30
C GLU A 654 53.31 -21.80 4.84
N LYS A 655 53.99 -22.78 4.28
CA LYS A 655 53.71 -23.28 2.93
C LYS A 655 52.34 -23.91 2.83
N LEU A 656 51.90 -24.68 3.81
CA LEU A 656 50.52 -25.23 3.85
C LEU A 656 49.47 -24.11 3.94
N ALA A 657 49.73 -23.08 4.75
CA ALA A 657 48.87 -21.92 4.84
C ALA A 657 48.78 -21.16 3.50
N GLN A 658 49.94 -20.90 2.85
CA GLN A 658 50.01 -20.26 1.55
C GLN A 658 49.31 -21.07 0.49
N HIS A 659 49.45 -22.40 0.48
CA HIS A 659 48.81 -23.26 -0.50
C HIS A 659 47.26 -23.28 -0.29
N VAL A 660 46.79 -23.31 0.97
CA VAL A 660 45.37 -23.14 1.28
C VAL A 660 44.85 -21.79 0.74
N GLU A 661 45.68 -20.77 0.72
CA GLU A 661 45.32 -19.47 0.12
C GLU A 661 45.35 -19.48 -1.43
N GLN A 662 46.30 -20.15 -2.05
CA GLN A 662 46.52 -20.15 -3.49
C GLN A 662 45.48 -21.02 -4.26
N VAL A 663 45.21 -22.23 -3.81
CA VAL A 663 44.17 -23.11 -4.41
C VAL A 663 42.81 -22.45 -4.36
N ASP A 664 42.60 -21.65 -3.38
CA ASP A 664 41.43 -20.82 -3.24
C ASP A 664 41.36 -19.77 -4.39
N TYR A 665 42.45 -19.13 -4.86
CA TYR A 665 42.48 -18.17 -5.98
C TYR A 665 42.22 -18.84 -7.34
N GLU A 666 42.73 -19.99 -7.61
CA GLU A 666 42.62 -20.68 -8.90
C GLU A 666 41.21 -21.21 -9.18
N MET A 667 40.55 -21.82 -8.18
CA MET A 667 39.18 -22.33 -8.32
C MET A 667 38.12 -21.22 -8.56
N ALA A 668 38.26 -19.98 -8.05
CA ALA A 668 37.35 -18.90 -8.39
C ALA A 668 37.62 -18.34 -9.79
N LEU A 669 38.84 -18.34 -10.23
CA LEU A 669 39.18 -17.94 -11.61
C LEU A 669 38.55 -18.94 -12.63
N GLU A 670 38.62 -20.24 -12.34
CA GLU A 670 37.97 -21.28 -13.17
C GLU A 670 36.45 -21.16 -13.15
N TYR A 671 35.85 -20.85 -12.00
CA TYR A 671 34.40 -20.66 -11.89
C TYR A 671 33.94 -19.39 -12.60
N ALA A 672 34.71 -18.32 -12.56
CA ALA A 672 34.41 -17.08 -13.30
C ALA A 672 34.47 -17.29 -14.79
N THR A 673 35.43 -18.11 -15.27
CA THR A 673 35.55 -18.47 -16.68
C THR A 673 34.50 -19.48 -17.17
N GLN A 674 34.10 -20.44 -16.34
CA GLN A 674 33.03 -21.40 -16.68
C GLN A 674 31.62 -20.82 -16.64
N SER A 675 31.39 -19.77 -15.84
CA SER A 675 30.05 -19.15 -15.68
C SER A 675 29.66 -18.19 -16.80
N GLY A 676 30.54 -17.96 -17.81
CA GLY A 676 30.20 -17.19 -19.03
C GLY A 676 29.70 -15.76 -18.75
N VAL A 677 30.10 -15.15 -17.64
CA VAL A 677 29.77 -13.76 -17.34
C VAL A 677 30.69 -12.89 -18.19
N SER A 678 30.21 -12.54 -19.40
CA SER A 678 30.75 -11.41 -20.14
C SER A 678 30.66 -10.18 -19.27
N GLU A 679 31.76 -9.47 -19.13
CA GLU A 679 31.84 -8.19 -18.44
C GLU A 679 30.85 -7.20 -19.08
N GLU A 680 29.67 -7.03 -18.49
CA GLU A 680 28.89 -5.82 -18.69
C GLU A 680 29.54 -4.67 -17.88
N PRO A 681 29.49 -3.44 -18.41
CA PRO A 681 30.26 -2.33 -17.85
C PRO A 681 29.88 -2.08 -16.41
N ARG A 682 30.89 -1.92 -15.59
CA ARG A 682 30.79 -1.61 -14.17
C ARG A 682 30.06 -0.29 -13.94
N GLU A 683 28.76 -0.33 -13.80
CA GLU A 683 28.09 0.70 -13.02
C GLU A 683 28.41 0.45 -11.54
N SER A 684 28.94 1.47 -10.91
CA SER A 684 29.47 1.49 -9.55
C SER A 684 28.50 0.88 -8.53
N LEU A 685 28.70 -0.39 -8.23
CA LEU A 685 28.17 -1.02 -7.01
C LEU A 685 28.97 -0.44 -5.84
N TYR A 686 28.35 0.43 -5.07
CA TYR A 686 28.83 0.77 -3.72
C TYR A 686 28.76 -0.50 -2.87
N ILE A 687 29.85 -1.25 -2.86
CA ILE A 687 30.07 -2.36 -1.95
C ILE A 687 30.60 -1.78 -0.65
N HIS A 688 29.93 -2.12 0.46
CA HIS A 688 30.35 -1.72 1.81
C HIS A 688 31.78 -2.23 2.09
N PRO A 689 32.65 -1.50 2.78
CA PRO A 689 34.08 -1.84 2.98
C PRO A 689 34.38 -3.19 3.65
N LEU A 690 33.35 -3.97 4.02
CA LEU A 690 33.50 -5.31 4.59
C LEU A 690 33.57 -6.44 3.57
N ASP A 691 33.47 -6.17 2.27
CA ASP A 691 33.46 -7.19 1.22
C ASP A 691 34.84 -7.42 0.56
N HIS A 692 35.93 -6.95 1.18
CA HIS A 692 37.28 -7.00 0.61
C HIS A 692 38.17 -8.15 1.13
N GLU A 693 37.60 -9.28 1.52
CA GLU A 693 38.41 -10.48 1.77
C GLU A 693 37.77 -11.72 1.18
N ASP A 694 37.91 -11.90 -0.11
CA ASP A 694 37.60 -13.15 -0.80
C ASP A 694 38.84 -13.94 -1.09
N LYS A 695 38.90 -15.18 -0.61
CA LYS A 695 39.83 -16.22 -1.11
C LYS A 695 39.39 -17.67 -0.80
N LYS A 696 39.69 -18.58 -1.55
CA LYS A 696 39.46 -19.81 -2.30
C LYS A 696 39.71 -21.19 -1.63
N PHE A 697 39.42 -22.32 -2.31
CA PHE A 697 39.25 -23.71 -1.80
C PHE A 697 40.27 -24.76 -2.25
N VAL A 698 40.48 -25.84 -1.44
CA VAL A 698 41.33 -26.98 -1.71
C VAL A 698 40.64 -28.32 -1.42
N ASP A 699 40.88 -29.32 -2.26
CA ASP A 699 40.38 -30.69 -2.09
C ASP A 699 41.52 -31.61 -1.64
N PHE A 700 41.33 -32.34 -0.49
CA PHE A 700 42.40 -33.08 0.20
C PHE A 700 42.49 -34.57 -0.15
N HIS A 701 41.94 -35.01 -1.28
CA HIS A 701 41.89 -36.45 -1.58
C HIS A 701 43.01 -37.03 -2.47
N SER A 702 44.10 -36.31 -2.75
CA SER A 702 45.22 -36.84 -3.53
C SER A 702 46.46 -37.11 -2.71
N PRO A 703 47.04 -38.31 -2.76
CA PRO A 703 48.26 -38.66 -2.04
C PRO A 703 49.54 -37.89 -2.54
N CYS A 704 49.47 -37.21 -3.68
CA CYS A 704 50.59 -36.44 -4.25
C CYS A 704 50.72 -35.01 -3.65
N PHE A 705 49.89 -34.65 -2.70
CA PHE A 705 49.77 -33.29 -2.18
C PHE A 705 51.06 -32.77 -1.50
N VAL A 706 51.74 -33.66 -0.75
CA VAL A 706 52.94 -33.26 0.03
C VAL A 706 54.12 -32.93 -0.86
N PHE A 707 54.29 -33.60 -2.02
CA PHE A 707 55.43 -33.39 -2.90
C PHE A 707 55.29 -32.16 -3.84
N ARG A 708 54.10 -31.72 -4.11
CA ARG A 708 53.85 -30.48 -4.89
C ARG A 708 54.07 -29.18 -4.14
N LEU A 709 54.12 -29.22 -2.79
CA LEU A 709 54.34 -28.03 -1.95
C LEU A 709 55.76 -27.48 -1.99
N PHE A 710 56.72 -28.27 -2.52
CA PHE A 710 58.15 -27.94 -2.52
C PHE A 710 58.81 -27.78 -3.89
N GLN A 711 58.01 -27.89 -4.97
CA GLN A 711 58.38 -27.42 -6.29
C GLN A 711 58.03 -25.95 -6.51
#